data_cb2b6be46d6fc07d3d218087c26f78ed
#
_entry.id   cb2b6be46d6fc07d3d218087c26f78ed
#
_cell.length_a   1.000
_cell.length_b   1.000
_cell.length_c   1.000
_cell.angle_alpha   90.00
_cell.angle_beta   90.00
_cell.angle_gamma   90.00
#
_symmetry.space_group_name_H-M   'P 1'
#
loop_
_entity.id
_entity.type
_entity.pdbx_description
1 polymer ?
#
loop_
_entity_poly.entity_id
_entity_poly.type
_entity_poly.pdbx_seq_one_letter_code
_entity_poly.pdbx_strand_id
1 'polypeptide(L)'
;MGPILRPVTQSFIIAVLLGFSLSGLAQPNSYPYRVAQDRMIWHDKVDKEQQRLILLGGGKDDSVIRLTKDETVNLQITDALCRQVDDLQQQIEFDSTLNTNGKKRYLRGLEALLTGFEKAYQSKAIPASMAPDLVLAFSQAMQLDEKAQSIEPVVSSHPYAVGNILVDCFLYPSANQGVAPSRLLLTRRYCEMHPGSIFNYLNLHRGLPFEDSLIIVAGHYNIGQLYDFAASGNDLAWHIRHSKDTLVHTVAMLAASRSGRLYFPFLDQLVNGKLRMEDIDKVKDDDLNYFRLMVRTRLDYAARVLPPLLDTPLEMDALTQMLEKKSKQVFVSEINALHTVENPAIRFKILDPLTPEELYYLVVLSEDEIYTSSYLGVYDRIFQRMKQPFGDSLLLAVHGDYFRKFIKMAAAYNKLEHFLGTMDKENAGTVMKSFVIHLENAGEEEAVDVADSYSSIVEKSPALASFILSEVKWNYEKNVAEGNKKGTVIYRLLQTLFESADTANKIDLSTRLGIPPIYTVDYHSLADDSGRVVEQVFFYGDKDKDGQNSYEDFMSLFRPAHVRPVKGQRPARPETKPEWKIIDNPQWTTITSLRGKPVLIYANKPLLGENDPDTKAQEALAHYLEAHHLQPTIVIHRGHSYHVSSTIEQMAQTAPNARIVVLGSCGGYNNLSQVLRISEDAHIISSKQVGTKTVNEPILEAINNTLVAGRDIEWLPMWRELEARFQNDPAGQEKFDDYIPPYKNLGAIFIKAYRKAMETE
;
A
#
# COMPACT_ATOMS: atom_id res chain seq x y z
N MET A 1 54.75 -12.66 -0.88
CA MET A 1 55.51 -12.41 -2.11
C MET A 1 54.59 -11.60 -3.01
N GLY A 2 54.74 -10.41 -3.07
CA GLY A 2 55.53 -9.35 -3.59
C GLY A 2 54.75 -8.63 -4.70
N PRO A 3 54.61 -7.31 -4.69
CA PRO A 3 53.67 -6.55 -5.53
C PRO A 3 54.33 -6.10 -6.84
N ILE A 4 53.58 -5.88 -7.89
CA ILE A 4 54.05 -5.26 -9.12
C ILE A 4 53.46 -3.86 -9.27
N LEU A 5 54.38 -2.92 -9.43
CA LEU A 5 54.33 -1.48 -9.52
C LEU A 5 53.63 -0.95 -10.79
N ARG A 6 53.02 0.24 -10.63
CA ARG A 6 52.63 1.17 -11.68
C ARG A 6 53.84 1.76 -12.44
N PRO A 7 53.58 2.39 -13.59
CA PRO A 7 54.35 3.59 -13.96
C PRO A 7 53.47 4.86 -13.98
N VAL A 8 54.02 5.84 -13.34
CA VAL A 8 53.65 7.28 -13.35
C VAL A 8 54.32 7.88 -14.59
N THR A 9 53.56 8.56 -15.43
CA THR A 9 54.07 9.51 -16.41
C THR A 9 53.87 10.91 -15.91
N GLN A 10 54.96 11.55 -15.47
CA GLN A 10 55.08 12.99 -15.24
C GLN A 10 55.17 13.70 -16.59
N SER A 11 54.28 14.65 -16.83
CA SER A 11 54.51 15.70 -17.84
C SER A 11 54.69 17.02 -17.14
N PHE A 12 55.90 17.52 -17.18
CA PHE A 12 56.30 18.89 -16.78
C PHE A 12 55.75 19.84 -17.85
N ILE A 13 54.92 20.83 -17.43
CA ILE A 13 54.68 22.04 -18.19
C ILE A 13 55.21 23.22 -17.38
N ILE A 14 56.17 23.89 -17.96
CA ILE A 14 56.81 25.09 -17.49
C ILE A 14 55.76 26.23 -17.53
N ALA A 15 55.39 26.75 -16.38
CA ALA A 15 54.62 27.98 -16.27
C ALA A 15 55.54 29.18 -16.32
N VAL A 16 55.42 29.97 -17.36
CA VAL A 16 56.04 31.31 -17.49
C VAL A 16 55.29 32.24 -16.58
N LEU A 17 55.95 32.72 -15.57
CA LEU A 17 55.53 33.83 -14.69
C LEU A 17 55.46 35.13 -15.51
N LEU A 18 54.26 35.52 -15.96
CA LEU A 18 53.96 36.91 -16.24
C LEU A 18 53.15 37.47 -15.09
N GLY A 19 53.81 38.22 -14.27
CA GLY A 19 53.20 39.01 -13.22
C GLY A 19 52.28 40.07 -13.80
N PHE A 20 50.97 39.80 -13.68
CA PHE A 20 49.97 40.85 -13.62
C PHE A 20 49.50 40.96 -12.18
N SER A 21 50.03 41.93 -11.48
CA SER A 21 49.43 42.45 -10.27
C SER A 21 48.08 43.08 -10.64
N LEU A 22 47.05 42.27 -10.66
CA LEU A 22 45.69 42.74 -10.50
C LEU A 22 45.47 42.99 -8.98
N SER A 23 45.90 44.14 -8.55
CA SER A 23 45.27 44.83 -7.44
C SER A 23 43.82 45.10 -7.84
N GLY A 24 42.99 44.08 -7.69
CA GLY A 24 41.55 44.26 -7.59
C GLY A 24 41.33 45.13 -6.35
N LEU A 25 41.23 46.40 -6.57
CA LEU A 25 40.61 47.34 -5.66
C LEU A 25 39.18 46.80 -5.47
N ALA A 26 38.96 46.06 -4.39
CA ALA A 26 37.65 45.98 -3.80
C ALA A 26 37.23 47.44 -3.59
N GLN A 27 36.30 47.95 -4.39
CA GLN A 27 35.63 49.18 -4.08
C GLN A 27 35.12 49.01 -2.65
N PRO A 28 35.49 49.90 -1.70
CA PRO A 28 34.88 49.84 -0.39
C PRO A 28 33.38 50.01 -0.62
N ASN A 29 32.55 49.06 -0.18
CA ASN A 29 31.13 49.21 -0.15
C ASN A 29 30.85 50.54 0.55
N SER A 30 30.44 51.54 -0.23
CA SER A 30 30.18 52.89 0.31
C SER A 30 28.75 52.89 0.82
N TYR A 31 28.59 52.60 2.09
CA TYR A 31 27.32 52.79 2.75
C TYR A 31 26.90 54.28 2.64
N PRO A 32 25.61 54.58 2.46
CA PRO A 32 25.15 55.98 2.36
C PRO A 32 25.30 56.72 3.68
N TYR A 33 25.79 56.05 4.71
CA TYR A 33 26.03 56.56 6.05
C TYR A 33 27.41 56.09 6.59
N ARG A 34 27.91 56.76 7.58
CA ARG A 34 29.23 56.46 8.17
C ARG A 34 29.16 55.24 9.06
N VAL A 35 29.84 54.15 8.69
CA VAL A 35 30.02 52.91 9.44
C VAL A 35 31.39 52.93 10.12
N ALA A 36 31.47 52.55 11.40
CA ALA A 36 32.75 52.40 12.09
C ALA A 36 33.48 51.13 11.63
N GLN A 37 34.80 51.21 11.52
CA GLN A 37 35.62 50.13 10.94
C GLN A 37 35.43 48.76 11.63
N ASP A 38 35.19 48.75 12.92
CA ASP A 38 35.01 47.55 13.72
C ASP A 38 33.65 46.85 13.52
N ARG A 39 32.70 47.51 12.81
CA ARG A 39 31.39 46.95 12.42
C ARG A 39 31.24 46.70 10.92
N MET A 40 32.14 47.28 10.11
CA MET A 40 32.14 47.10 8.65
C MET A 40 32.04 45.64 8.24
N ILE A 41 32.78 44.75 8.92
CA ILE A 41 32.76 43.30 8.63
C ILE A 41 31.36 42.65 8.77
N TRP A 42 30.51 43.19 9.65
CA TRP A 42 29.17 42.65 9.86
C TRP A 42 28.19 43.14 8.79
N HIS A 43 28.28 44.38 8.36
CA HIS A 43 27.57 44.91 7.23
C HIS A 43 27.94 44.14 5.96
N ASP A 44 29.23 43.96 5.67
CA ASP A 44 29.72 43.20 4.54
C ASP A 44 29.21 41.73 4.54
N LYS A 45 28.99 41.14 5.71
CA LYS A 45 28.41 39.77 5.81
C LYS A 45 26.95 39.76 5.48
N VAL A 46 26.14 40.71 5.96
CA VAL A 46 24.72 40.84 5.62
C VAL A 46 24.58 41.03 4.11
N ASP A 47 25.34 41.95 3.50
CA ASP A 47 25.31 42.17 2.06
C ASP A 47 25.71 40.93 1.26
N LYS A 48 26.67 40.16 1.73
CA LYS A 48 27.02 38.86 1.10
C LYS A 48 25.88 37.83 1.14
N GLU A 49 25.15 37.74 2.23
CA GLU A 49 24.00 36.84 2.33
C GLU A 49 22.85 37.30 1.41
N GLN A 50 22.61 38.63 1.29
CA GLN A 50 21.67 39.19 0.31
C GLN A 50 22.08 38.81 -1.13
N GLN A 51 23.36 38.97 -1.49
CA GLN A 51 23.88 38.55 -2.79
C GLN A 51 23.71 37.05 -3.05
N ARG A 52 23.90 36.20 -2.04
CA ARG A 52 23.65 34.75 -2.14
C ARG A 52 22.18 34.43 -2.47
N LEU A 53 21.25 35.12 -1.81
CA LEU A 53 19.82 34.95 -2.05
C LEU A 53 19.42 35.38 -3.46
N ILE A 54 20.01 36.49 -3.99
CA ILE A 54 19.81 36.90 -5.39
C ILE A 54 20.33 35.82 -6.35
N LEU A 55 21.54 35.30 -6.10
CA LEU A 55 22.14 34.24 -6.93
C LEU A 55 21.33 32.92 -6.86
N LEU A 56 20.81 32.59 -5.68
CA LEU A 56 19.94 31.40 -5.50
C LEU A 56 18.68 31.44 -6.39
N GLY A 57 18.15 32.65 -6.61
CA GLY A 57 17.01 32.92 -7.49
C GLY A 57 17.35 32.98 -8.99
N GLY A 58 18.59 32.67 -9.40
CA GLY A 58 19.01 32.62 -10.80
C GLY A 58 19.78 33.83 -11.29
N GLY A 59 20.09 34.83 -10.42
CA GLY A 59 21.11 35.88 -10.61
C GLY A 59 20.95 36.72 -11.87
N LYS A 60 19.80 37.37 -12.10
CA LYS A 60 19.67 38.40 -13.15
C LYS A 60 20.25 39.69 -12.70
N ASP A 61 20.71 40.56 -13.65
CA ASP A 61 21.33 41.83 -13.39
C ASP A 61 20.45 42.91 -12.69
N ASP A 62 19.17 42.57 -12.42
CA ASP A 62 18.21 43.48 -11.78
C ASP A 62 18.14 43.38 -10.26
N SER A 63 19.00 42.58 -9.63
CA SER A 63 19.08 42.41 -8.17
C SER A 63 17.78 41.92 -7.49
N VAL A 64 16.86 41.25 -8.23
CA VAL A 64 15.62 40.72 -7.67
C VAL A 64 15.83 39.28 -7.20
N ILE A 65 15.37 38.96 -5.99
CA ILE A 65 15.37 37.61 -5.42
C ILE A 65 14.18 36.85 -5.99
N ARG A 66 14.44 35.86 -6.88
CA ARG A 66 13.40 35.07 -7.57
C ARG A 66 13.33 33.64 -7.02
N LEU A 67 12.56 33.45 -5.95
CA LEU A 67 12.37 32.15 -5.30
C LEU A 67 11.02 31.51 -5.62
N THR A 68 10.14 32.24 -6.35
CA THR A 68 8.82 31.77 -6.75
C THR A 68 8.57 32.04 -8.24
N LYS A 69 7.45 31.52 -8.77
CA LYS A 69 6.98 31.82 -10.12
C LYS A 69 6.21 33.15 -10.23
N ASP A 70 5.81 33.74 -9.09
CA ASP A 70 5.05 34.97 -9.00
C ASP A 70 5.99 36.15 -8.80
N GLU A 71 6.07 37.04 -9.78
CA GLU A 71 6.96 38.20 -9.73
C GLU A 71 6.58 39.21 -8.65
N THR A 72 5.26 39.33 -8.34
CA THR A 72 4.79 40.21 -7.26
C THR A 72 5.31 39.73 -5.91
N VAL A 73 5.25 38.40 -5.67
CA VAL A 73 5.79 37.78 -4.46
C VAL A 73 7.31 37.91 -4.41
N ASN A 74 8.02 37.75 -5.53
CA ASN A 74 9.46 37.93 -5.62
C ASN A 74 9.87 39.37 -5.27
N LEU A 75 9.12 40.38 -5.70
CA LEU A 75 9.35 41.77 -5.33
C LEU A 75 9.13 42.00 -3.83
N GLN A 76 8.12 41.40 -3.21
CA GLN A 76 7.92 41.50 -1.75
C GLN A 76 9.05 40.83 -0.97
N ILE A 77 9.51 39.66 -1.44
CA ILE A 77 10.67 38.96 -0.84
C ILE A 77 11.91 39.85 -0.93
N THR A 78 12.17 40.45 -2.08
CA THR A 78 13.31 41.33 -2.33
C THR A 78 13.23 42.58 -1.46
N ASP A 79 12.07 43.21 -1.37
CA ASP A 79 11.86 44.35 -0.48
C ASP A 79 12.18 43.99 0.96
N ALA A 80 11.69 42.85 1.45
CA ALA A 80 11.94 42.40 2.82
C ALA A 80 13.41 42.09 3.09
N LEU A 81 14.02 41.22 2.29
CA LEU A 81 15.36 40.69 2.56
C LEU A 81 16.50 41.63 2.11
N CYS A 82 16.21 42.62 1.25
CA CYS A 82 17.19 43.65 0.89
C CYS A 82 16.83 44.99 1.56
N ARG A 83 15.84 45.73 1.04
CA ARG A 83 15.56 47.09 1.48
C ARG A 83 15.25 47.20 3.00
N GLN A 84 14.33 46.33 3.53
CA GLN A 84 14.00 46.43 4.97
C GLN A 84 15.16 45.99 5.86
N VAL A 85 15.99 45.03 5.41
CA VAL A 85 17.21 44.65 6.12
C VAL A 85 18.25 45.78 6.10
N ASP A 86 18.42 46.49 4.97
CA ASP A 86 19.30 47.67 4.87
C ASP A 86 18.79 48.81 5.76
N ASP A 87 17.49 49.05 5.81
CA ASP A 87 16.84 49.99 6.71
C ASP A 87 17.15 49.63 8.19
N LEU A 88 17.10 48.34 8.55
CA LEU A 88 17.46 47.86 9.89
C LEU A 88 18.98 48.06 10.17
N GLN A 89 19.86 47.79 9.21
CA GLN A 89 21.30 48.07 9.37
C GLN A 89 21.53 49.56 9.65
N GLN A 90 20.87 50.46 8.93
CA GLN A 90 20.94 51.89 9.13
C GLN A 90 20.39 52.31 10.49
N GLN A 91 19.21 51.78 10.88
CA GLN A 91 18.61 52.03 12.19
C GLN A 91 19.57 51.65 13.32
N ILE A 92 20.16 50.45 13.25
CA ILE A 92 21.15 49.97 14.24
C ILE A 92 22.34 50.92 14.33
N GLU A 93 22.87 51.43 13.21
CA GLU A 93 24.01 52.34 13.22
C GLU A 93 23.67 53.74 13.81
N PHE A 94 22.47 54.27 13.53
CA PHE A 94 22.03 55.57 14.02
C PHE A 94 21.47 55.51 15.44
N ASP A 95 21.16 54.38 15.98
CA ASP A 95 20.69 54.30 17.36
C ASP A 95 21.77 54.68 18.36
N SER A 96 21.58 55.87 18.99
CA SER A 96 22.48 56.41 20.01
C SER A 96 22.38 55.69 21.37
N THR A 97 21.36 54.91 21.58
CA THR A 97 21.15 54.13 22.82
C THR A 97 21.98 52.85 22.82
N LEU A 98 22.33 52.36 21.64
CA LEU A 98 23.12 51.16 21.47
C LEU A 98 24.63 51.45 21.57
N ASN A 99 25.30 50.74 22.47
CA ASN A 99 26.76 50.69 22.47
C ASN A 99 27.27 49.80 21.33
N THR A 100 28.60 49.85 21.10
CA THR A 100 29.26 49.06 20.04
C THR A 100 28.94 47.58 20.09
N ASN A 101 28.83 46.98 21.26
CA ASN A 101 28.49 45.53 21.37
C ASN A 101 27.04 45.26 21.03
N GLY A 102 26.12 46.17 21.40
CA GLY A 102 24.72 46.09 21.02
C GLY A 102 24.52 46.15 19.50
N LYS A 103 25.21 47.11 18.84
CA LYS A 103 25.18 47.23 17.37
C LYS A 103 25.71 45.98 16.68
N LYS A 104 26.86 45.45 17.11
CA LYS A 104 27.42 44.18 16.60
C LYS A 104 26.46 42.99 16.80
N ARG A 105 25.77 42.95 17.93
CA ARG A 105 24.82 41.91 18.25
C ARG A 105 23.68 41.83 17.21
N TYR A 106 23.05 42.97 16.93
CA TYR A 106 21.94 43.00 15.98
C TYR A 106 22.36 42.80 14.52
N LEU A 107 23.53 43.34 14.11
CA LEU A 107 24.10 43.06 12.79
C LEU A 107 24.39 41.57 12.60
N ARG A 108 24.91 40.87 13.62
CA ARG A 108 25.06 39.41 13.61
C ARG A 108 23.70 38.69 13.55
N GLY A 109 22.70 39.25 14.23
CA GLY A 109 21.33 38.75 14.18
C GLY A 109 20.74 38.81 12.77
N LEU A 110 21.00 39.92 12.03
CA LEU A 110 20.57 40.05 10.63
C LEU A 110 21.29 39.06 9.70
N GLU A 111 22.61 38.87 9.88
CA GLU A 111 23.34 37.82 9.14
C GLU A 111 22.74 36.43 9.42
N ALA A 112 22.45 36.11 10.70
CA ALA A 112 21.85 34.85 11.09
C ALA A 112 20.41 34.67 10.53
N LEU A 113 19.66 35.79 10.44
CA LEU A 113 18.32 35.81 9.84
C LEU A 113 18.37 35.36 8.38
N LEU A 114 19.23 36.00 7.58
CA LEU A 114 19.35 35.71 6.14
C LEU A 114 19.88 34.30 5.88
N THR A 115 20.95 33.92 6.61
CA THR A 115 21.49 32.54 6.53
C THR A 115 20.47 31.50 6.97
N GLY A 116 19.72 31.79 8.03
CA GLY A 116 18.64 30.91 8.52
C GLY A 116 17.50 30.76 7.52
N PHE A 117 17.10 31.86 6.89
CA PHE A 117 16.10 31.85 5.83
C PHE A 117 16.57 31.04 4.62
N GLU A 118 17.80 31.26 4.13
CA GLU A 118 18.35 30.50 3.00
C GLU A 118 18.28 28.98 3.25
N LYS A 119 18.81 28.53 4.41
CA LYS A 119 18.83 27.12 4.80
C LYS A 119 17.42 26.53 4.92
N ALA A 120 16.51 27.25 5.56
CA ALA A 120 15.13 26.80 5.76
C ALA A 120 14.37 26.73 4.43
N TYR A 121 14.62 27.68 3.51
CA TYR A 121 14.05 27.65 2.16
C TYR A 121 14.60 26.46 1.34
N GLN A 122 15.92 26.27 1.31
CA GLN A 122 16.54 25.15 0.57
C GLN A 122 16.07 23.80 1.09
N SER A 123 15.83 23.65 2.40
CA SER A 123 15.28 22.44 3.02
C SER A 123 13.76 22.32 2.92
N LYS A 124 13.08 23.29 2.26
CA LYS A 124 11.61 23.38 2.16
C LYS A 124 10.88 23.51 3.52
N ALA A 125 11.58 23.92 4.57
CA ALA A 125 10.99 24.13 5.89
C ALA A 125 10.21 25.46 5.96
N ILE A 126 10.49 26.43 5.08
CA ILE A 126 9.78 27.70 4.99
C ILE A 126 9.46 28.02 3.53
N PRO A 127 8.24 28.48 3.19
CA PRO A 127 7.97 29.02 1.87
C PRO A 127 8.58 30.41 1.73
N ALA A 128 9.05 30.76 0.53
CA ALA A 128 9.68 32.04 0.26
C ALA A 128 8.82 33.26 0.61
N SER A 129 7.49 33.13 0.48
CA SER A 129 6.51 34.19 0.82
C SER A 129 6.50 34.59 2.30
N MET A 130 7.13 33.84 3.19
CA MET A 130 7.25 34.21 4.62
C MET A 130 8.44 35.15 4.93
N ALA A 131 9.25 35.53 3.95
CA ALA A 131 10.36 36.44 4.16
C ALA A 131 9.95 37.79 4.78
N PRO A 132 8.87 38.47 4.37
CA PRO A 132 8.42 39.71 5.02
C PRO A 132 8.05 39.51 6.49
N ASP A 133 7.31 38.44 6.82
CA ASP A 133 6.92 38.12 8.20
C ASP A 133 8.16 37.84 9.08
N LEU A 134 9.18 37.19 8.54
CA LEU A 134 10.41 36.91 9.25
C LEU A 134 11.19 38.18 9.59
N VAL A 135 11.32 39.11 8.64
CA VAL A 135 12.00 40.39 8.86
C VAL A 135 11.24 41.29 9.87
N LEU A 136 9.90 41.30 9.75
CA LEU A 136 9.05 42.00 10.70
C LEU A 136 9.20 41.40 12.12
N ALA A 137 9.17 40.07 12.25
CA ALA A 137 9.35 39.38 13.52
C ALA A 137 10.72 39.71 14.15
N PHE A 138 11.80 39.78 13.34
CA PHE A 138 13.10 40.20 13.82
C PHE A 138 13.10 41.63 14.38
N SER A 139 12.50 42.57 13.64
CA SER A 139 12.38 43.97 14.08
C SER A 139 11.62 44.10 15.41
N GLN A 140 10.50 43.38 15.55
CA GLN A 140 9.73 43.33 16.78
C GLN A 140 10.51 42.72 17.96
N ALA A 141 11.22 41.60 17.70
CA ALA A 141 12.06 40.97 18.72
C ALA A 141 13.25 41.85 19.14
N MET A 142 13.85 42.58 18.20
CA MET A 142 14.93 43.53 18.46
C MET A 142 14.42 44.65 19.41
N GLN A 143 13.22 45.21 19.15
CA GLN A 143 12.62 46.25 20.03
C GLN A 143 12.37 45.74 21.45
N LEU A 144 12.01 44.47 21.62
CA LEU A 144 11.87 43.86 22.95
C LEU A 144 13.23 43.66 23.62
N ASP A 145 14.20 43.19 22.88
CA ASP A 145 15.54 42.92 23.38
C ASP A 145 16.28 44.22 23.82
N GLU A 146 16.11 45.32 23.08
CA GLU A 146 16.59 46.66 23.46
C GLU A 146 16.07 47.13 24.82
N LYS A 147 14.83 46.74 25.13
CA LYS A 147 14.16 47.02 26.43
C LYS A 147 14.50 45.99 27.50
N ALA A 148 15.45 45.08 27.24
CA ALA A 148 15.74 43.92 28.08
C ALA A 148 14.52 43.03 28.40
N GLN A 149 13.57 42.96 27.45
CA GLN A 149 12.36 42.11 27.54
C GLN A 149 12.54 40.77 26.79
N SER A 150 11.73 39.80 27.15
CA SER A 150 11.74 38.50 26.51
C SER A 150 11.22 38.55 25.06
N ILE A 151 11.91 37.87 24.12
CA ILE A 151 11.45 37.70 22.73
C ILE A 151 10.40 36.61 22.58
N GLU A 152 10.13 35.82 23.63
CA GLU A 152 9.19 34.70 23.60
C GLU A 152 7.80 35.06 23.03
N PRO A 153 7.18 36.21 23.35
CA PRO A 153 5.89 36.61 22.79
C PRO A 153 5.92 36.71 21.27
N VAL A 154 7.01 37.18 20.68
CA VAL A 154 7.16 37.26 19.21
C VAL A 154 7.37 35.85 18.63
N VAL A 155 8.22 35.03 19.24
CA VAL A 155 8.42 33.63 18.79
C VAL A 155 7.14 32.86 18.90
N SER A 156 6.35 33.06 19.95
CA SER A 156 5.07 32.31 20.15
C SER A 156 3.98 32.69 19.17
N SER A 157 3.95 33.93 18.68
CA SER A 157 2.94 34.44 17.74
C SER A 157 3.21 34.04 16.28
N HIS A 158 4.40 33.53 15.95
CA HIS A 158 4.76 33.13 14.58
C HIS A 158 4.83 31.61 14.39
N PRO A 159 4.72 31.11 13.13
CA PRO A 159 4.91 29.70 12.81
C PRO A 159 6.26 29.15 13.27
N TYR A 160 6.33 27.83 13.50
CA TYR A 160 7.54 27.13 13.95
C TYR A 160 8.82 27.54 13.18
N ALA A 161 8.75 27.54 11.83
CA ALA A 161 9.90 27.81 10.98
C ALA A 161 10.47 29.23 11.19
N VAL A 162 9.59 30.25 11.30
CA VAL A 162 9.96 31.63 11.58
C VAL A 162 10.55 31.75 13.00
N GLY A 163 9.85 31.18 13.99
CA GLY A 163 10.31 31.20 15.38
C GLY A 163 11.66 30.53 15.57
N ASN A 164 11.91 29.44 14.86
CA ASN A 164 13.17 28.70 14.94
C ASN A 164 14.37 29.53 14.40
N ILE A 165 14.19 30.24 13.28
CA ILE A 165 15.21 31.16 12.76
C ILE A 165 15.42 32.35 13.74
N LEU A 166 14.30 32.90 14.21
CA LEU A 166 14.33 34.09 15.08
C LEU A 166 15.12 33.87 16.38
N VAL A 167 14.94 32.69 17.02
CA VAL A 167 15.67 32.34 18.26
C VAL A 167 17.18 32.38 18.05
N ASP A 168 17.67 31.92 16.92
CA ASP A 168 19.11 31.91 16.60
C ASP A 168 19.67 33.30 16.37
N CYS A 169 18.86 34.30 15.98
CA CYS A 169 19.29 35.70 15.80
C CYS A 169 19.67 36.39 17.13
N PHE A 170 19.14 35.91 18.27
CA PHE A 170 19.31 36.55 19.58
C PHE A 170 20.20 35.78 20.55
N LEU A 171 21.12 34.94 20.02
CA LEU A 171 22.04 34.13 20.83
C LEU A 171 23.29 34.88 21.30
N TYR A 172 23.84 35.80 20.53
CA TYR A 172 25.16 36.39 20.73
C TYR A 172 25.16 37.93 20.78
N PRO A 173 26.06 38.54 21.52
CA PRO A 173 27.07 37.97 22.42
C PRO A 173 26.48 37.40 23.73
N SER A 174 25.30 37.82 24.13
CA SER A 174 24.54 37.28 25.26
C SER A 174 23.12 36.94 24.80
N ALA A 175 22.67 35.73 25.11
CA ALA A 175 21.32 35.28 24.75
C ALA A 175 20.23 36.13 25.43
N ASN A 176 19.19 36.49 24.69
CA ASN A 176 17.99 37.08 25.29
C ASN A 176 17.36 36.09 26.29
N GLN A 177 16.79 36.61 27.37
CA GLN A 177 16.12 35.77 28.40
C GLN A 177 14.97 34.92 27.85
N GLY A 178 14.37 35.30 26.71
CA GLY A 178 13.33 34.56 26.03
C GLY A 178 13.82 33.38 25.15
N VAL A 179 15.15 33.25 24.93
CA VAL A 179 15.69 32.17 24.06
C VAL A 179 15.45 30.80 24.64
N ALA A 180 15.71 30.57 25.91
CA ALA A 180 15.54 29.27 26.55
C ALA A 180 14.06 28.83 26.59
N PRO A 181 13.10 29.64 27.05
CA PRO A 181 11.69 29.28 26.99
C PRO A 181 11.17 29.14 25.54
N SER A 182 11.62 29.96 24.59
CA SER A 182 11.28 29.84 23.19
C SER A 182 11.75 28.51 22.59
N ARG A 183 12.96 28.06 22.93
CA ARG A 183 13.45 26.74 22.48
C ARG A 183 12.59 25.59 23.01
N LEU A 184 12.17 25.66 24.28
CA LEU A 184 11.24 24.67 24.83
C LEU A 184 9.91 24.67 24.09
N LEU A 185 9.34 25.85 23.84
CA LEU A 185 8.11 25.99 23.05
C LEU A 185 8.25 25.40 21.65
N LEU A 186 9.34 25.73 20.95
CA LEU A 186 9.63 25.24 19.61
C LEU A 186 9.86 23.72 19.60
N THR A 187 10.56 23.18 20.60
CA THR A 187 10.72 21.73 20.77
C THR A 187 9.36 21.05 20.90
N ARG A 188 8.47 21.59 21.73
CA ARG A 188 7.10 21.06 21.87
C ARG A 188 6.35 21.10 20.54
N ARG A 189 6.35 22.24 19.84
CA ARG A 189 5.70 22.38 18.53
C ARG A 189 6.26 21.40 17.49
N TYR A 190 7.60 21.24 17.45
CA TYR A 190 8.24 20.28 16.57
C TYR A 190 7.73 18.84 16.81
N CYS A 191 7.69 18.45 18.08
CA CYS A 191 7.17 17.14 18.47
C CYS A 191 5.69 16.96 18.08
N GLU A 192 4.85 17.99 18.31
CA GLU A 192 3.43 17.97 17.94
C GLU A 192 3.22 17.90 16.41
N MET A 193 4.11 18.51 15.62
CA MET A 193 4.08 18.40 14.15
C MET A 193 4.59 17.05 13.64
N HIS A 194 5.40 16.33 14.42
CA HIS A 194 6.02 15.06 14.06
C HIS A 194 5.77 13.97 15.11
N PRO A 195 4.49 13.61 15.36
CA PRO A 195 4.11 12.72 16.47
C PRO A 195 4.78 11.35 16.39
N GLY A 196 5.03 10.82 15.19
CA GLY A 196 5.71 9.53 14.99
C GLY A 196 7.17 9.49 15.42
N SER A 197 7.82 10.65 15.65
CA SER A 197 9.21 10.74 16.09
C SER A 197 9.37 11.02 17.60
N ILE A 198 8.28 11.28 18.30
CA ILE A 198 8.29 11.74 19.70
C ILE A 198 8.98 10.72 20.62
N PHE A 199 8.64 9.45 20.54
CA PHE A 199 9.26 8.43 21.40
C PHE A 199 10.78 8.35 21.20
N ASN A 200 11.25 8.39 19.96
CA ASN A 200 12.70 8.43 19.66
C ASN A 200 13.35 9.68 20.22
N TYR A 201 12.68 10.84 20.11
CA TYR A 201 13.16 12.09 20.66
C TYR A 201 13.24 12.03 22.19
N LEU A 202 12.18 11.61 22.87
CA LEU A 202 12.12 11.49 24.32
C LEU A 202 13.11 10.44 24.86
N ASN A 203 13.41 9.40 24.11
CA ASN A 203 14.41 8.40 24.50
C ASN A 203 15.83 9.02 24.59
N LEU A 204 16.10 10.08 23.82
CA LEU A 204 17.39 10.80 23.83
C LEU A 204 17.37 12.06 24.71
N HIS A 205 16.22 12.68 24.93
CA HIS A 205 16.06 13.98 25.60
C HIS A 205 15.00 13.86 26.72
N ARG A 206 15.47 13.61 27.92
CA ARG A 206 14.62 13.41 29.11
C ARG A 206 14.46 14.68 29.95
N GLY A 207 13.43 14.70 30.80
CA GLY A 207 13.21 15.77 31.77
C GLY A 207 12.60 17.04 31.20
N LEU A 208 11.89 16.94 30.09
CA LEU A 208 11.12 18.04 29.51
C LEU A 208 9.87 18.32 30.36
N PRO A 209 9.52 19.61 30.64
CA PRO A 209 8.37 19.94 31.49
C PRO A 209 7.02 19.49 30.91
N PHE A 210 6.96 19.10 29.63
CA PHE A 210 5.77 18.63 28.91
C PHE A 210 5.92 17.17 28.43
N GLU A 211 6.83 16.40 28.99
CA GLU A 211 7.14 15.03 28.58
C GLU A 211 5.93 14.13 28.65
N ASP A 212 5.14 14.18 29.75
CA ASP A 212 3.92 13.37 29.89
C ASP A 212 2.90 13.68 28.78
N SER A 213 2.73 14.96 28.42
CA SER A 213 1.85 15.36 27.33
C SER A 213 2.31 14.81 25.99
N LEU A 214 3.62 14.80 25.72
CA LEU A 214 4.17 14.23 24.48
C LEU A 214 4.02 12.71 24.42
N ILE A 215 4.16 12.01 25.56
CA ILE A 215 3.93 10.56 25.66
C ILE A 215 2.49 10.24 25.26
N ILE A 216 1.52 11.03 25.74
CA ILE A 216 0.10 10.85 25.39
C ILE A 216 -0.11 11.06 23.90
N VAL A 217 0.37 12.17 23.33
CA VAL A 217 0.24 12.47 21.90
C VAL A 217 0.84 11.34 21.03
N ALA A 218 2.06 10.89 21.36
CA ALA A 218 2.74 9.83 20.63
C ALA A 218 2.02 8.48 20.77
N GLY A 219 1.51 8.19 21.96
CA GLY A 219 0.80 6.94 22.28
C GLY A 219 -0.52 6.83 21.50
N HIS A 220 -1.29 7.91 21.45
CA HIS A 220 -2.51 7.95 20.64
C HIS A 220 -2.21 7.95 19.15
N TYR A 221 -1.07 8.48 18.71
CA TYR A 221 -0.68 8.48 17.30
C TYR A 221 -0.23 7.09 16.81
N ASN A 222 0.53 6.34 17.64
CA ASN A 222 1.05 5.03 17.26
C ASN A 222 1.13 4.07 18.46
N ILE A 223 0.10 3.25 18.59
CA ILE A 223 -0.06 2.28 19.67
C ILE A 223 1.03 1.20 19.63
N GLY A 224 1.45 0.78 18.43
CA GLY A 224 2.52 -0.19 18.26
C GLY A 224 3.86 0.29 18.81
N GLN A 225 4.25 1.54 18.48
CA GLN A 225 5.44 2.17 19.05
C GLN A 225 5.33 2.35 20.57
N LEU A 226 4.16 2.79 21.06
CA LEU A 226 3.91 2.90 22.50
C LEU A 226 4.19 1.58 23.21
N TYR A 227 3.68 0.47 22.67
CA TYR A 227 3.92 -0.87 23.22
C TYR A 227 5.41 -1.22 23.26
N ASP A 228 6.14 -1.00 22.13
CA ASP A 228 7.55 -1.34 22.04
C ASP A 228 8.42 -0.51 23.01
N PHE A 229 8.15 0.79 23.15
CA PHE A 229 8.84 1.63 24.13
C PHE A 229 8.46 1.29 25.56
N ALA A 230 7.21 0.96 25.86
CA ALA A 230 6.78 0.50 27.18
C ALA A 230 7.45 -0.83 27.58
N ALA A 231 7.74 -1.71 26.63
CA ALA A 231 8.42 -2.99 26.83
C ALA A 231 9.94 -2.88 26.98
N SER A 232 10.56 -1.75 26.59
CA SER A 232 12.02 -1.59 26.51
C SER A 232 12.75 -1.61 27.84
N GLY A 233 12.06 -1.35 28.96
CA GLY A 233 12.61 -1.39 30.32
C GLY A 233 13.54 -0.22 30.68
N ASN A 234 13.62 0.83 29.84
CA ASN A 234 14.40 2.04 30.10
C ASN A 234 13.62 3.09 30.92
N ASP A 235 14.22 4.25 31.17
CA ASP A 235 13.59 5.35 31.92
C ASP A 235 12.31 5.87 31.24
N LEU A 236 12.26 5.90 29.91
CA LEU A 236 11.06 6.29 29.17
C LEU A 236 9.93 5.28 29.42
N ALA A 237 10.23 3.98 29.44
CA ALA A 237 9.26 2.95 29.76
C ALA A 237 8.69 3.12 31.17
N TRP A 238 9.50 3.59 32.13
CA TRP A 238 9.01 3.90 33.49
C TRP A 238 7.97 5.02 33.47
N HIS A 239 8.22 6.13 32.74
CA HIS A 239 7.26 7.24 32.58
C HIS A 239 5.98 6.81 31.87
N ILE A 240 6.10 6.03 30.78
CA ILE A 240 4.95 5.46 30.06
C ILE A 240 4.05 4.65 31.00
N ARG A 241 4.65 3.78 31.84
CA ARG A 241 3.88 2.93 32.80
C ARG A 241 3.18 3.74 33.90
N HIS A 242 3.69 4.94 34.22
CA HIS A 242 3.10 5.82 35.23
C HIS A 242 2.19 6.88 34.64
N SER A 243 1.91 6.84 33.34
CA SER A 243 0.97 7.75 32.69
C SER A 243 -0.43 7.60 33.29
N LYS A 244 -1.13 8.72 33.41
CA LYS A 244 -2.53 8.80 33.84
C LYS A 244 -3.52 8.62 32.71
N ASP A 245 -3.06 8.66 31.47
CA ASP A 245 -3.89 8.40 30.30
C ASP A 245 -4.27 6.93 30.24
N THR A 246 -5.56 6.65 30.04
CA THR A 246 -6.11 5.29 30.08
C THR A 246 -5.54 4.40 28.98
N LEU A 247 -5.39 4.93 27.74
CA LEU A 247 -4.82 4.17 26.63
C LEU A 247 -3.35 3.85 26.90
N VAL A 248 -2.55 4.87 27.24
CA VAL A 248 -1.12 4.70 27.50
C VAL A 248 -0.88 3.72 28.64
N HIS A 249 -1.64 3.84 29.72
CA HIS A 249 -1.56 2.93 30.86
C HIS A 249 -1.93 1.49 30.50
N THR A 250 -3.06 1.31 29.77
CA THR A 250 -3.51 -0.03 29.33
C THR A 250 -2.46 -0.70 28.48
N VAL A 251 -1.93 -0.01 27.45
CA VAL A 251 -0.88 -0.54 26.57
C VAL A 251 0.39 -0.87 27.37
N ALA A 252 0.77 -0.02 28.32
CA ALA A 252 1.92 -0.28 29.19
C ALA A 252 1.74 -1.54 30.07
N MET A 253 0.52 -1.79 30.55
CA MET A 253 0.18 -3.03 31.28
C MET A 253 0.30 -4.26 30.36
N LEU A 254 -0.18 -4.18 29.11
CA LEU A 254 -0.03 -5.23 28.11
C LEU A 254 1.45 -5.50 27.80
N ALA A 255 2.26 -4.45 27.67
CA ALA A 255 3.69 -4.54 27.39
C ALA A 255 4.51 -5.20 28.51
N ALA A 256 3.97 -5.29 29.72
CA ALA A 256 4.60 -6.04 30.82
C ALA A 256 4.53 -7.56 30.63
N SER A 257 3.68 -8.07 29.71
CA SER A 257 3.52 -9.48 29.38
C SER A 257 4.21 -9.82 28.05
N ARG A 258 4.88 -10.98 27.97
CA ARG A 258 5.47 -11.49 26.72
C ARG A 258 4.45 -11.71 25.61
N SER A 259 3.19 -11.95 25.96
CA SER A 259 2.08 -12.19 25.02
C SER A 259 1.15 -10.97 24.87
N GLY A 260 1.58 -9.79 25.29
CA GLY A 260 0.73 -8.59 25.35
C GLY A 260 0.06 -8.20 24.04
N ARG A 261 0.69 -8.47 22.91
CA ARG A 261 0.09 -8.20 21.58
C ARG A 261 -1.14 -9.06 21.27
N LEU A 262 -1.34 -10.20 21.95
CA LEU A 262 -2.54 -11.03 21.79
C LEU A 262 -3.82 -10.35 22.31
N TYR A 263 -3.70 -9.31 23.12
CA TYR A 263 -4.84 -8.55 23.62
C TYR A 263 -5.23 -7.35 22.72
N PHE A 264 -4.40 -7.00 21.71
CA PHE A 264 -4.65 -5.87 20.80
C PHE A 264 -6.00 -5.96 20.09
N PRO A 265 -6.50 -7.13 19.63
CA PRO A 265 -7.84 -7.26 19.07
C PRO A 265 -8.96 -6.69 19.96
N PHE A 266 -8.72 -6.61 21.26
CA PHE A 266 -9.69 -6.16 22.26
C PHE A 266 -9.30 -4.84 22.94
N LEU A 267 -8.30 -4.13 22.42
CA LEU A 267 -7.72 -2.95 23.08
C LEU A 267 -8.77 -1.88 23.41
N ASP A 268 -9.65 -1.57 22.48
CA ASP A 268 -10.73 -0.61 22.71
C ASP A 268 -11.65 -1.04 23.88
N GLN A 269 -12.03 -2.30 23.92
CA GLN A 269 -12.87 -2.85 24.99
C GLN A 269 -12.16 -2.81 26.36
N LEU A 270 -10.83 -3.03 26.38
CA LEU A 270 -10.00 -2.95 27.60
C LEU A 270 -9.89 -1.51 28.09
N VAL A 271 -9.61 -0.57 27.19
CA VAL A 271 -9.47 0.87 27.50
C VAL A 271 -10.79 1.43 28.05
N ASN A 272 -11.92 1.02 27.46
CA ASN A 272 -13.26 1.45 27.88
C ASN A 272 -13.82 0.66 29.08
N GLY A 273 -13.06 -0.28 29.62
CA GLY A 273 -13.47 -1.09 30.78
C GLY A 273 -14.64 -2.05 30.52
N LYS A 274 -14.99 -2.29 29.24
CA LYS A 274 -16.05 -3.25 28.86
C LYS A 274 -15.58 -4.70 28.95
N LEU A 275 -14.26 -4.93 28.83
CA LEU A 275 -13.61 -6.23 28.93
C LEU A 275 -12.39 -6.10 29.84
N ARG A 276 -12.04 -7.17 30.55
CA ARG A 276 -10.83 -7.27 31.36
C ARG A 276 -9.88 -8.31 30.78
N MET A 277 -8.59 -8.20 31.07
CA MET A 277 -7.58 -9.16 30.60
C MET A 277 -7.92 -10.60 31.03
N GLU A 278 -8.42 -10.77 32.28
CA GLU A 278 -8.80 -12.07 32.79
C GLU A 278 -9.96 -12.73 32.01
N ASP A 279 -10.82 -11.94 31.38
CA ASP A 279 -11.93 -12.46 30.59
C ASP A 279 -11.43 -13.00 29.24
N ILE A 280 -10.38 -12.38 28.66
CA ILE A 280 -9.67 -12.87 27.48
C ILE A 280 -8.86 -14.13 27.85
N ASP A 281 -8.16 -14.12 28.97
CA ASP A 281 -7.34 -15.24 29.45
C ASP A 281 -8.13 -16.53 29.64
N LYS A 282 -9.40 -16.44 30.00
CA LYS A 282 -10.30 -17.61 30.16
C LYS A 282 -10.59 -18.31 28.83
N VAL A 283 -10.49 -17.61 27.70
CA VAL A 283 -10.94 -18.11 26.38
C VAL A 283 -9.83 -18.18 25.33
N LYS A 284 -8.69 -17.54 25.55
CA LYS A 284 -7.62 -17.40 24.52
C LYS A 284 -7.04 -18.75 24.03
N ASP A 285 -7.09 -19.78 24.88
CA ASP A 285 -6.59 -21.12 24.57
C ASP A 285 -7.69 -22.06 24.02
N ASP A 286 -8.92 -21.58 23.91
CA ASP A 286 -10.08 -22.27 23.31
C ASP A 286 -10.48 -21.54 22.01
N ASP A 287 -10.14 -22.11 20.88
CA ASP A 287 -10.36 -21.50 19.57
C ASP A 287 -11.81 -21.07 19.33
N LEU A 288 -12.78 -21.87 19.75
CA LEU A 288 -14.21 -21.57 19.58
C LEU A 288 -14.63 -20.36 20.44
N ASN A 289 -14.31 -20.39 21.73
CA ASN A 289 -14.72 -19.33 22.65
C ASN A 289 -13.95 -18.03 22.39
N TYR A 290 -12.69 -18.12 21.95
CA TYR A 290 -11.92 -16.97 21.51
C TYR A 290 -12.50 -16.35 20.24
N PHE A 291 -12.84 -17.16 19.23
CA PHE A 291 -13.52 -16.73 18.02
C PHE A 291 -14.86 -16.02 18.34
N ARG A 292 -15.67 -16.58 19.21
CA ARG A 292 -16.93 -15.97 19.66
C ARG A 292 -16.72 -14.61 20.32
N LEU A 293 -15.71 -14.49 21.18
CA LEU A 293 -15.37 -13.21 21.80
C LEU A 293 -14.99 -12.17 20.75
N MET A 294 -14.21 -12.56 19.74
CA MET A 294 -13.83 -11.68 18.63
C MET A 294 -15.03 -11.25 17.78
N VAL A 295 -15.91 -12.17 17.39
CA VAL A 295 -17.13 -11.84 16.63
C VAL A 295 -18.01 -10.89 17.43
N ARG A 296 -18.24 -11.15 18.71
CA ARG A 296 -19.01 -10.26 19.59
C ARG A 296 -18.40 -8.87 19.67
N THR A 297 -17.07 -8.78 19.76
CA THR A 297 -16.35 -7.51 19.77
C THR A 297 -16.49 -6.80 18.42
N ARG A 298 -16.39 -7.53 17.32
CA ARG A 298 -16.58 -6.97 15.96
C ARG A 298 -17.98 -6.40 15.77
N LEU A 299 -19.01 -7.08 16.25
CA LEU A 299 -20.39 -6.60 16.23
C LEU A 299 -20.57 -5.30 17.01
N ASP A 300 -19.98 -5.18 18.21
CA ASP A 300 -19.98 -3.92 18.98
C ASP A 300 -19.28 -2.79 18.19
N TYR A 301 -18.16 -3.09 17.53
CA TYR A 301 -17.43 -2.13 16.72
C TYR A 301 -18.23 -1.70 15.48
N ALA A 302 -18.82 -2.63 14.78
CA ALA A 302 -19.66 -2.35 13.61
C ALA A 302 -20.85 -1.43 13.96
N ALA A 303 -21.50 -1.67 15.09
CA ALA A 303 -22.58 -0.83 15.58
C ALA A 303 -22.11 0.61 15.89
N ARG A 304 -20.89 0.78 16.40
CA ARG A 304 -20.34 2.09 16.80
C ARG A 304 -19.89 2.94 15.61
N VAL A 305 -19.43 2.32 14.54
CA VAL A 305 -19.03 3.03 13.30
C VAL A 305 -20.25 3.65 12.60
N LEU A 306 -21.44 3.14 12.82
CA LEU A 306 -22.66 3.64 12.21
C LEU A 306 -23.19 4.94 12.88
N PRO A 307 -23.94 5.79 12.13
CA PRO A 307 -24.66 6.89 12.73
C PRO A 307 -25.65 6.41 13.84
N PRO A 308 -25.85 7.17 14.91
CA PRO A 308 -25.32 8.51 15.16
C PRO A 308 -23.94 8.56 15.82
N LEU A 309 -23.34 7.40 16.18
CA LEU A 309 -22.12 7.37 16.99
C LEU A 309 -20.89 7.79 16.17
N LEU A 310 -20.73 7.28 14.95
CA LEU A 310 -19.60 7.58 14.04
C LEU A 310 -18.24 7.48 14.76
N ASP A 311 -18.10 6.50 15.63
CA ASP A 311 -16.92 6.28 16.47
C ASP A 311 -16.00 5.23 15.83
N THR A 312 -14.69 5.48 15.87
CA THR A 312 -13.69 4.54 15.33
C THR A 312 -13.02 3.79 16.48
N PRO A 313 -13.32 2.51 16.69
CA PRO A 313 -12.70 1.70 17.74
C PRO A 313 -11.19 1.55 17.53
N LEU A 314 -10.45 1.51 18.66
CA LEU A 314 -9.00 1.30 18.63
C LEU A 314 -8.66 -0.12 18.15
N GLU A 315 -7.60 -0.22 17.33
CA GLU A 315 -7.04 -1.51 16.88
C GLU A 315 -8.08 -2.43 16.17
N MET A 316 -9.06 -1.83 15.49
CA MET A 316 -10.07 -2.57 14.72
C MET A 316 -9.44 -3.48 13.65
N ASP A 317 -8.32 -3.05 13.07
CA ASP A 317 -7.58 -3.85 12.08
C ASP A 317 -6.92 -5.06 12.74
N ALA A 318 -6.37 -4.94 13.94
CA ALA A 318 -5.82 -6.07 14.67
C ALA A 318 -6.89 -7.12 15.02
N LEU A 319 -8.11 -6.67 15.37
CA LEU A 319 -9.26 -7.56 15.54
C LEU A 319 -9.62 -8.27 14.23
N THR A 320 -9.70 -7.54 13.13
CA THR A 320 -10.04 -8.09 11.81
C THR A 320 -9.03 -9.14 11.37
N GLN A 321 -7.73 -8.82 11.44
CA GLN A 321 -6.65 -9.76 11.07
C GLN A 321 -6.67 -11.03 11.93
N MET A 322 -6.90 -10.91 13.24
CA MET A 322 -6.97 -12.08 14.11
C MET A 322 -8.23 -12.91 13.85
N LEU A 323 -9.36 -12.25 13.59
CA LEU A 323 -10.63 -12.91 13.29
C LEU A 323 -10.54 -13.65 11.94
N GLU A 324 -9.95 -13.02 10.91
CA GLU A 324 -9.64 -13.63 9.62
C GLU A 324 -8.73 -14.86 9.80
N LYS A 325 -7.61 -14.70 10.50
CA LYS A 325 -6.68 -15.80 10.78
C LYS A 325 -7.38 -16.99 11.44
N LYS A 326 -8.21 -16.75 12.45
CA LYS A 326 -8.93 -17.84 13.14
C LYS A 326 -10.04 -18.44 12.28
N SER A 327 -10.74 -17.65 11.47
CA SER A 327 -11.71 -18.13 10.50
C SER A 327 -11.07 -19.15 9.54
N LYS A 328 -9.92 -18.78 8.98
CA LYS A 328 -9.17 -19.58 8.01
C LYS A 328 -8.54 -20.81 8.66
N GLN A 329 -7.73 -20.63 9.70
CA GLN A 329 -6.91 -21.70 10.27
C GLN A 329 -7.70 -22.74 11.08
N VAL A 330 -8.78 -22.34 11.76
CA VAL A 330 -9.53 -23.24 12.63
C VAL A 330 -10.70 -23.90 11.90
N PHE A 331 -11.50 -23.10 11.17
CA PHE A 331 -12.76 -23.58 10.62
C PHE A 331 -12.69 -23.91 9.14
N VAL A 332 -12.20 -22.95 8.31
CA VAL A 332 -12.18 -23.13 6.85
C VAL A 332 -11.21 -24.22 6.43
N SER A 333 -10.03 -24.27 7.03
CA SER A 333 -9.05 -25.33 6.77
C SER A 333 -9.63 -26.72 7.01
N GLU A 334 -10.39 -26.91 8.08
CA GLU A 334 -11.00 -28.20 8.44
C GLU A 334 -12.11 -28.60 7.45
N ILE A 335 -13.05 -27.68 7.14
CA ILE A 335 -14.13 -28.00 6.19
C ILE A 335 -13.63 -28.15 4.75
N ASN A 336 -12.51 -27.50 4.40
CA ASN A 336 -11.84 -27.68 3.11
C ASN A 336 -11.09 -29.02 3.06
N ALA A 337 -10.38 -29.42 4.13
CA ALA A 337 -9.70 -30.71 4.21
C ALA A 337 -10.68 -31.88 4.07
N LEU A 338 -11.93 -31.70 4.53
CA LEU A 338 -12.99 -32.67 4.41
C LEU A 338 -13.85 -32.52 3.13
N HIS A 339 -13.37 -31.82 2.08
CA HIS A 339 -14.15 -31.51 0.89
C HIS A 339 -14.61 -32.75 0.08
N THR A 340 -13.89 -33.86 0.19
CA THR A 340 -14.24 -35.14 -0.43
C THR A 340 -15.24 -35.99 0.39
N VAL A 341 -15.55 -35.56 1.63
CA VAL A 341 -16.49 -36.25 2.50
C VAL A 341 -17.92 -35.89 2.10
N GLU A 342 -18.66 -36.83 1.52
CA GLU A 342 -20.03 -36.61 1.02
C GLU A 342 -21.01 -36.29 2.17
N ASN A 343 -20.82 -36.86 3.37
CA ASN A 343 -21.75 -36.68 4.48
C ASN A 343 -21.57 -35.27 5.12
N PRO A 344 -22.55 -34.34 4.92
CA PRO A 344 -22.45 -32.97 5.46
C PRO A 344 -22.36 -32.90 6.99
N ALA A 345 -22.94 -33.88 7.71
CA ALA A 345 -22.92 -33.94 9.17
C ALA A 345 -21.51 -34.23 9.72
N ILE A 346 -20.67 -34.90 8.92
CA ILE A 346 -19.26 -35.12 9.28
C ILE A 346 -18.42 -33.94 8.84
N ARG A 347 -18.54 -33.51 7.58
CA ARG A 347 -17.75 -32.48 6.97
C ARG A 347 -17.84 -31.13 7.72
N PHE A 348 -19.04 -30.74 8.10
CA PHE A 348 -19.31 -29.45 8.70
C PHE A 348 -19.51 -29.50 10.23
N LYS A 349 -19.15 -30.61 10.88
CA LYS A 349 -19.34 -30.82 12.32
C LYS A 349 -18.70 -29.71 13.17
N ILE A 350 -17.52 -29.22 12.78
CA ILE A 350 -16.81 -28.15 13.48
C ILE A 350 -17.62 -26.84 13.53
N LEU A 351 -18.53 -26.63 12.58
CA LEU A 351 -19.38 -25.45 12.52
C LEU A 351 -20.62 -25.54 13.40
N ASP A 352 -20.98 -26.73 13.91
CA ASP A 352 -22.24 -26.95 14.67
C ASP A 352 -22.47 -25.96 15.81
N PRO A 353 -21.45 -25.55 16.59
CA PRO A 353 -21.65 -24.60 17.67
C PRO A 353 -21.74 -23.14 17.24
N LEU A 354 -21.54 -22.79 15.96
CA LEU A 354 -21.48 -21.40 15.50
C LEU A 354 -22.88 -20.81 15.24
N THR A 355 -23.04 -19.52 15.57
CA THR A 355 -24.26 -18.74 15.27
C THR A 355 -24.30 -18.28 13.80
N PRO A 356 -25.43 -17.78 13.28
CA PRO A 356 -25.50 -17.19 11.94
C PRO A 356 -24.51 -16.06 11.73
N GLU A 357 -24.32 -15.17 12.69
CA GLU A 357 -23.40 -14.04 12.66
C GLU A 357 -21.94 -14.54 12.64
N GLU A 358 -21.61 -15.56 13.43
CA GLU A 358 -20.29 -16.20 13.44
C GLU A 358 -19.98 -16.87 12.10
N LEU A 359 -20.96 -17.54 11.48
CA LEU A 359 -20.84 -18.10 10.14
C LEU A 359 -20.72 -17.02 9.05
N TYR A 360 -21.42 -15.90 9.21
CA TYR A 360 -21.31 -14.76 8.30
C TYR A 360 -19.87 -14.21 8.28
N TYR A 361 -19.29 -13.90 9.45
CA TYR A 361 -17.91 -13.43 9.53
C TYR A 361 -16.90 -14.46 9.02
N LEU A 362 -17.13 -15.73 9.30
CA LEU A 362 -16.31 -16.82 8.76
C LEU A 362 -16.27 -16.75 7.23
N VAL A 363 -17.41 -16.57 6.57
CA VAL A 363 -17.50 -16.49 5.10
C VAL A 363 -16.80 -15.25 4.56
N VAL A 364 -17.17 -14.05 5.04
CA VAL A 364 -16.67 -12.79 4.46
C VAL A 364 -15.19 -12.56 4.70
N LEU A 365 -14.62 -13.18 5.73
CA LEU A 365 -13.20 -13.07 6.08
C LEU A 365 -12.33 -14.21 5.54
N SER A 366 -12.92 -15.14 4.78
CA SER A 366 -12.17 -16.26 4.20
C SER A 366 -12.42 -16.43 2.70
N GLU A 367 -12.77 -15.33 2.03
CA GLU A 367 -13.11 -15.31 0.60
C GLU A 367 -12.03 -15.95 -0.28
N ASP A 368 -10.77 -15.65 0.05
CA ASP A 368 -9.58 -16.08 -0.68
C ASP A 368 -9.20 -17.56 -0.46
N GLU A 369 -9.72 -18.21 0.60
CA GLU A 369 -9.35 -19.57 0.95
C GLU A 369 -10.52 -20.57 0.91
N ILE A 370 -11.76 -20.11 1.07
CA ILE A 370 -12.91 -21.00 1.18
C ILE A 370 -13.24 -21.67 -0.16
N TYR A 371 -13.36 -23.00 -0.17
CA TYR A 371 -13.76 -23.73 -1.39
C TYR A 371 -15.23 -23.51 -1.70
N THR A 372 -15.58 -23.59 -3.00
CA THR A 372 -16.97 -23.47 -3.46
C THR A 372 -17.95 -24.33 -2.66
N SER A 373 -17.64 -25.62 -2.51
CA SER A 373 -18.52 -26.55 -1.76
C SER A 373 -18.56 -26.25 -0.27
N SER A 374 -17.48 -25.68 0.29
CA SER A 374 -17.42 -25.22 1.68
C SER A 374 -18.27 -23.97 1.87
N TYR A 375 -18.14 -22.98 0.98
CA TYR A 375 -18.99 -21.78 0.98
C TYR A 375 -20.48 -22.13 0.94
N LEU A 376 -20.89 -22.97 -0.01
CA LEU A 376 -22.29 -23.39 -0.16
C LEU A 376 -22.82 -24.05 1.13
N GLY A 377 -22.01 -24.93 1.74
CA GLY A 377 -22.36 -25.58 2.99
C GLY A 377 -22.47 -24.62 4.18
N VAL A 378 -21.61 -23.57 4.26
CA VAL A 378 -21.69 -22.54 5.29
C VAL A 378 -22.91 -21.63 5.02
N TYR A 379 -23.09 -21.16 3.79
CA TYR A 379 -24.22 -20.32 3.39
C TYR A 379 -25.57 -20.95 3.76
N ASP A 380 -25.78 -22.22 3.42
CA ASP A 380 -27.02 -22.90 3.76
C ASP A 380 -27.23 -22.98 5.29
N ARG A 381 -26.18 -23.16 6.07
CA ARG A 381 -26.24 -23.21 7.55
C ARG A 381 -26.55 -21.86 8.17
N ILE A 382 -26.13 -20.75 7.58
CA ILE A 382 -26.52 -19.40 8.03
C ILE A 382 -28.05 -19.34 8.10
N PHE A 383 -28.72 -19.59 6.97
CA PHE A 383 -30.17 -19.45 6.88
C PHE A 383 -30.93 -20.54 7.67
N GLN A 384 -30.40 -21.76 7.75
CA GLN A 384 -31.00 -22.83 8.55
C GLN A 384 -31.02 -22.55 10.05
N ARG A 385 -30.07 -21.75 10.55
CA ARG A 385 -29.94 -21.45 11.99
C ARG A 385 -30.61 -20.15 12.40
N MET A 386 -30.98 -19.33 11.46
CA MET A 386 -31.72 -18.10 11.74
C MET A 386 -33.15 -18.41 12.16
N LYS A 387 -33.64 -17.70 13.17
CA LYS A 387 -35.06 -17.76 13.60
C LYS A 387 -35.98 -17.20 12.51
N GLN A 388 -35.52 -16.17 11.82
CA GLN A 388 -36.16 -15.55 10.66
C GLN A 388 -35.14 -15.55 9.54
N PRO A 389 -35.21 -16.51 8.60
CA PRO A 389 -34.21 -16.71 7.55
C PRO A 389 -34.36 -15.70 6.41
N PHE A 390 -34.34 -14.40 6.75
CA PHE A 390 -34.41 -13.28 5.82
C PHE A 390 -33.05 -12.61 5.69
N GLY A 391 -32.65 -12.26 4.48
CA GLY A 391 -31.37 -11.63 4.20
C GLY A 391 -31.20 -10.28 4.87
N ASP A 392 -32.26 -9.46 4.94
CA ASP A 392 -32.28 -8.19 5.67
C ASP A 392 -32.09 -8.38 7.18
N SER A 393 -32.71 -9.42 7.77
CA SER A 393 -32.51 -9.76 9.18
C SER A 393 -31.06 -10.16 9.46
N LEU A 394 -30.39 -10.86 8.54
CA LEU A 394 -28.97 -11.17 8.66
C LEU A 394 -28.12 -9.89 8.63
N LEU A 395 -28.36 -9.02 7.63
CA LEU A 395 -27.60 -7.77 7.49
C LEU A 395 -27.79 -6.85 8.70
N LEU A 396 -29.00 -6.78 9.25
CA LEU A 396 -29.29 -6.02 10.47
C LEU A 396 -28.56 -6.59 11.68
N ALA A 397 -28.51 -7.94 11.84
CA ALA A 397 -27.83 -8.59 12.94
C ALA A 397 -26.30 -8.34 12.93
N VAL A 398 -25.71 -8.17 11.75
CA VAL A 398 -24.28 -7.82 11.59
C VAL A 398 -24.04 -6.32 11.35
N HIS A 399 -25.05 -5.47 11.55
CA HIS A 399 -24.97 -4.01 11.34
C HIS A 399 -24.48 -3.61 9.94
N GLY A 400 -24.73 -4.42 8.91
CA GLY A 400 -24.27 -4.20 7.56
C GLY A 400 -22.75 -4.31 7.37
N ASP A 401 -22.02 -4.80 8.36
CA ASP A 401 -20.57 -4.96 8.28
C ASP A 401 -20.18 -5.96 7.16
N TYR A 402 -19.26 -5.58 6.27
CA TYR A 402 -18.87 -6.38 5.09
C TYR A 402 -20.02 -6.77 4.12
N PHE A 403 -21.16 -6.06 4.14
CA PHE A 403 -22.31 -6.49 3.32
C PHE A 403 -22.01 -6.51 1.81
N ARG A 404 -21.17 -5.58 1.31
CA ARG A 404 -20.75 -5.57 -0.09
C ARG A 404 -19.96 -6.81 -0.45
N LYS A 405 -19.04 -7.21 0.40
CA LYS A 405 -18.26 -8.45 0.24
C LYS A 405 -19.15 -9.68 0.27
N PHE A 406 -20.13 -9.72 1.17
CA PHE A 406 -21.13 -10.79 1.20
C PHE A 406 -21.96 -10.87 -0.08
N ILE A 407 -22.43 -9.72 -0.62
CA ILE A 407 -23.17 -9.65 -1.89
C ILE A 407 -22.29 -10.15 -3.06
N LYS A 408 -21.02 -9.71 -3.12
CA LYS A 408 -20.06 -10.17 -4.13
C LYS A 408 -19.90 -11.69 -4.09
N MET A 409 -19.68 -12.26 -2.91
CA MET A 409 -19.53 -13.71 -2.76
C MET A 409 -20.84 -14.43 -3.13
N ALA A 410 -22.00 -13.93 -2.70
CA ALA A 410 -23.28 -14.49 -3.08
C ALA A 410 -23.50 -14.48 -4.61
N ALA A 411 -23.06 -13.40 -5.29
CA ALA A 411 -23.10 -13.33 -6.75
C ALA A 411 -22.15 -14.36 -7.40
N ALA A 412 -20.89 -14.41 -6.93
CA ALA A 412 -19.88 -15.32 -7.47
C ALA A 412 -20.27 -16.80 -7.32
N TYR A 413 -20.91 -17.16 -6.22
CA TYR A 413 -21.33 -18.54 -5.93
C TYR A 413 -22.81 -18.84 -6.29
N ASN A 414 -23.45 -18.02 -7.14
CA ASN A 414 -24.84 -18.19 -7.62
C ASN A 414 -25.89 -18.26 -6.48
N LYS A 415 -25.67 -17.56 -5.38
CA LYS A 415 -26.60 -17.48 -4.23
C LYS A 415 -27.31 -16.13 -4.11
N LEU A 416 -26.95 -15.13 -4.94
CA LEU A 416 -27.51 -13.78 -4.83
C LEU A 416 -29.03 -13.74 -5.04
N GLU A 417 -29.55 -14.45 -6.04
CA GLU A 417 -31.01 -14.51 -6.27
C GLU A 417 -31.75 -15.17 -5.10
N HIS A 418 -31.18 -16.26 -4.55
CA HIS A 418 -31.73 -16.86 -3.34
C HIS A 418 -31.71 -15.87 -2.18
N PHE A 419 -30.59 -15.19 -1.95
CA PHE A 419 -30.44 -14.19 -0.88
C PHE A 419 -31.48 -13.08 -0.99
N LEU A 420 -31.60 -12.47 -2.16
CA LEU A 420 -32.58 -11.41 -2.43
C LEU A 420 -34.02 -11.90 -2.37
N GLY A 421 -34.25 -13.16 -2.79
CA GLY A 421 -35.58 -13.81 -2.74
C GLY A 421 -36.07 -14.15 -1.33
N THR A 422 -35.20 -14.08 -0.30
CA THR A 422 -35.60 -14.24 1.11
C THR A 422 -36.22 -12.96 1.70
N MET A 423 -36.11 -11.82 1.03
CA MET A 423 -36.68 -10.52 1.45
C MET A 423 -37.84 -10.13 0.56
N ASP A 424 -38.59 -9.10 0.98
CA ASP A 424 -39.54 -8.46 0.07
C ASP A 424 -38.80 -7.65 -1.03
N LYS A 425 -39.52 -7.31 -2.10
CA LYS A 425 -38.90 -6.63 -3.27
C LYS A 425 -38.37 -5.23 -2.94
N GLU A 426 -38.95 -4.54 -1.98
CA GLU A 426 -38.54 -3.19 -1.59
C GLU A 426 -37.23 -3.26 -0.81
N ASN A 427 -37.12 -4.19 0.15
CA ASN A 427 -35.89 -4.43 0.90
C ASN A 427 -34.77 -4.93 0.00
N ALA A 428 -35.04 -5.89 -0.89
CA ALA A 428 -34.07 -6.37 -1.88
C ALA A 428 -33.55 -5.23 -2.78
N GLY A 429 -34.44 -4.36 -3.27
CA GLY A 429 -34.09 -3.17 -4.03
C GLY A 429 -33.22 -2.19 -3.22
N THR A 430 -33.58 -1.97 -1.95
CA THR A 430 -32.82 -1.11 -1.03
C THR A 430 -31.40 -1.65 -0.76
N VAL A 431 -31.27 -2.96 -0.55
CA VAL A 431 -29.96 -3.60 -0.36
C VAL A 431 -29.09 -3.41 -1.61
N MET A 432 -29.64 -3.65 -2.81
CA MET A 432 -28.88 -3.51 -4.06
C MET A 432 -28.57 -2.04 -4.39
N LYS A 433 -29.44 -1.10 -4.02
CA LYS A 433 -29.13 0.32 -4.09
C LYS A 433 -27.99 0.66 -3.13
N SER A 434 -28.06 0.20 -1.87
CA SER A 434 -27.02 0.41 -0.86
C SER A 434 -25.67 -0.20 -1.29
N PHE A 435 -25.69 -1.25 -2.09
CA PHE A 435 -24.47 -1.89 -2.62
C PHE A 435 -23.62 -0.93 -3.47
N VAL A 436 -24.25 -0.01 -4.21
CA VAL A 436 -23.56 0.90 -5.14
C VAL A 436 -23.49 2.36 -4.71
N ILE A 437 -24.22 2.78 -3.67
CA ILE A 437 -24.18 4.17 -3.21
C ILE A 437 -23.05 4.43 -2.19
N HIS A 438 -22.66 5.68 -2.04
CA HIS A 438 -21.65 6.13 -1.06
C HIS A 438 -20.24 5.51 -1.21
N LEU A 439 -19.89 5.06 -2.43
CA LEU A 439 -18.55 4.55 -2.72
C LEU A 439 -17.47 5.64 -2.62
N GLU A 440 -17.86 6.91 -2.75
CA GLU A 440 -16.99 8.07 -2.53
C GLU A 440 -16.45 8.18 -1.09
N ASN A 441 -17.18 7.63 -0.12
CA ASN A 441 -16.80 7.58 1.30
C ASN A 441 -16.17 6.24 1.68
N ALA A 442 -16.28 5.26 0.81
CA ALA A 442 -15.76 3.92 1.00
C ALA A 442 -14.27 3.81 0.60
N GLY A 443 -13.65 2.69 0.95
CA GLY A 443 -12.31 2.34 0.47
C GLY A 443 -12.30 1.89 -1.00
N GLU A 444 -11.09 1.78 -1.57
CA GLU A 444 -10.89 1.22 -2.92
C GLU A 444 -11.49 -0.19 -3.03
N GLU A 445 -11.32 -1.02 -2.01
CA GLU A 445 -11.78 -2.41 -1.98
C GLU A 445 -13.30 -2.54 -2.21
N GLU A 446 -14.09 -1.67 -1.61
CA GLU A 446 -15.56 -1.74 -1.78
C GLU A 446 -15.99 -1.39 -3.21
N ALA A 447 -15.30 -0.47 -3.88
CA ALA A 447 -15.58 -0.17 -5.29
C ALA A 447 -15.13 -1.30 -6.21
N VAL A 448 -14.03 -1.98 -5.87
CA VAL A 448 -13.58 -3.22 -6.54
C VAL A 448 -14.60 -4.32 -6.39
N ASP A 449 -15.15 -4.53 -5.19
CA ASP A 449 -16.18 -5.54 -4.93
C ASP A 449 -17.43 -5.31 -5.79
N VAL A 450 -17.82 -4.04 -5.98
CA VAL A 450 -18.93 -3.69 -6.88
C VAL A 450 -18.57 -3.96 -8.34
N ALA A 451 -17.38 -3.61 -8.79
CA ALA A 451 -16.92 -3.87 -10.17
C ALA A 451 -16.85 -5.37 -10.47
N ASP A 452 -16.29 -6.16 -9.56
CA ASP A 452 -16.16 -7.61 -9.67
C ASP A 452 -17.52 -8.33 -9.75
N SER A 453 -18.44 -7.92 -8.89
CA SER A 453 -19.76 -8.53 -8.81
C SER A 453 -20.57 -8.37 -10.09
N TYR A 454 -20.35 -7.25 -10.80
CA TYR A 454 -21.20 -6.88 -11.93
C TYR A 454 -21.14 -7.89 -13.07
N SER A 455 -19.99 -8.48 -13.37
CA SER A 455 -19.85 -9.50 -14.40
C SER A 455 -20.74 -10.72 -14.12
N SER A 456 -20.75 -11.19 -12.85
CA SER A 456 -21.59 -12.31 -12.43
C SER A 456 -23.07 -11.96 -12.41
N ILE A 457 -23.41 -10.72 -12.05
CA ILE A 457 -24.80 -10.24 -12.03
C ILE A 457 -25.35 -10.11 -13.45
N VAL A 458 -24.57 -9.61 -14.41
CA VAL A 458 -24.99 -9.51 -15.83
C VAL A 458 -25.32 -10.88 -16.41
N GLU A 459 -24.50 -11.88 -16.12
CA GLU A 459 -24.69 -13.24 -16.65
C GLU A 459 -25.97 -13.91 -16.10
N LYS A 460 -26.30 -13.67 -14.84
CA LYS A 460 -27.40 -14.38 -14.14
C LYS A 460 -28.69 -13.56 -14.03
N SER A 461 -28.58 -12.25 -13.86
CA SER A 461 -29.73 -11.38 -13.57
C SER A 461 -29.64 -10.06 -14.36
N PRO A 462 -29.89 -10.06 -15.69
CA PRO A 462 -29.74 -8.86 -16.54
C PRO A 462 -30.61 -7.67 -16.09
N ALA A 463 -31.79 -7.92 -15.53
CA ALA A 463 -32.66 -6.86 -15.00
C ALA A 463 -32.04 -6.15 -13.79
N LEU A 464 -31.38 -6.92 -12.91
CA LEU A 464 -30.65 -6.38 -11.77
C LEU A 464 -29.41 -5.61 -12.22
N ALA A 465 -28.69 -6.11 -13.23
CA ALA A 465 -27.55 -5.42 -13.82
C ALA A 465 -27.96 -4.04 -14.40
N SER A 466 -29.08 -3.97 -15.11
CA SER A 466 -29.62 -2.71 -15.64
C SER A 466 -30.00 -1.74 -14.52
N PHE A 467 -30.58 -2.22 -13.43
CA PHE A 467 -30.89 -1.41 -12.24
C PHE A 467 -29.59 -0.84 -11.61
N ILE A 468 -28.59 -1.70 -11.38
CA ILE A 468 -27.29 -1.28 -10.82
C ILE A 468 -26.62 -0.22 -11.71
N LEU A 469 -26.60 -0.39 -13.02
CA LEU A 469 -26.06 0.58 -13.97
C LEU A 469 -26.82 1.92 -13.87
N SER A 470 -28.12 1.92 -13.71
CA SER A 470 -28.90 3.15 -13.55
C SER A 470 -28.55 3.90 -12.25
N GLU A 471 -28.36 3.17 -11.16
CA GLU A 471 -27.92 3.76 -9.87
C GLU A 471 -26.49 4.30 -9.94
N VAL A 472 -25.57 3.62 -10.64
CA VAL A 472 -24.21 4.12 -10.89
C VAL A 472 -24.23 5.42 -11.69
N LYS A 473 -25.03 5.51 -12.76
CA LYS A 473 -25.21 6.74 -13.56
C LYS A 473 -25.74 7.90 -12.72
N TRP A 474 -26.77 7.63 -11.94
CA TRP A 474 -27.33 8.64 -11.05
C TRP A 474 -26.30 9.17 -10.02
N ASN A 475 -25.53 8.27 -9.41
CA ASN A 475 -24.47 8.67 -8.45
C ASN A 475 -23.31 9.41 -9.15
N TYR A 476 -22.99 9.07 -10.39
CA TYR A 476 -22.04 9.85 -11.18
C TYR A 476 -22.48 11.30 -11.34
N GLU A 477 -23.71 11.52 -11.85
CA GLU A 477 -24.29 12.85 -12.04
C GLU A 477 -24.35 13.64 -10.74
N LYS A 478 -24.75 13.01 -9.65
CA LYS A 478 -24.79 13.60 -8.29
C LYS A 478 -23.39 14.07 -7.87
N ASN A 479 -22.37 13.22 -7.93
CA ASN A 479 -21.00 13.58 -7.52
C ASN A 479 -20.40 14.69 -8.39
N VAL A 480 -20.71 14.73 -9.69
CA VAL A 480 -20.32 15.82 -10.57
C VAL A 480 -20.98 17.13 -10.12
N ALA A 481 -22.29 17.11 -9.81
CA ALA A 481 -23.02 18.30 -9.37
C ALA A 481 -22.53 18.83 -8.01
N GLU A 482 -22.13 17.94 -7.11
CA GLU A 482 -21.59 18.25 -5.78
C GLU A 482 -20.10 18.62 -5.79
N GLY A 483 -19.40 18.49 -6.93
CA GLY A 483 -17.97 18.74 -7.06
C GLY A 483 -17.10 17.72 -6.32
N ASN A 484 -17.64 16.54 -6.01
CA ASN A 484 -16.90 15.45 -5.34
C ASN A 484 -16.02 14.71 -6.36
N LYS A 485 -14.74 15.05 -6.40
CA LYS A 485 -13.77 14.49 -7.36
C LYS A 485 -13.63 12.99 -7.23
N LYS A 486 -13.41 12.46 -6.01
CA LYS A 486 -13.24 11.03 -5.76
C LYS A 486 -14.46 10.24 -6.23
N GLY A 487 -15.66 10.67 -5.86
CA GLY A 487 -16.90 10.03 -6.30
C GLY A 487 -17.06 10.09 -7.82
N THR A 488 -16.79 11.25 -8.43
CA THR A 488 -16.83 11.40 -9.90
C THR A 488 -15.93 10.39 -10.60
N VAL A 489 -14.70 10.18 -10.12
CA VAL A 489 -13.77 9.18 -10.68
C VAL A 489 -14.32 7.77 -10.54
N ILE A 490 -14.69 7.36 -9.32
CA ILE A 490 -15.20 6.00 -9.03
C ILE A 490 -16.40 5.67 -9.92
N TYR A 491 -17.43 6.51 -9.90
CA TYR A 491 -18.68 6.22 -10.64
C TYR A 491 -18.49 6.32 -12.17
N ARG A 492 -17.63 7.18 -12.67
CA ARG A 492 -17.26 7.20 -14.09
C ARG A 492 -16.59 5.90 -14.53
N LEU A 493 -15.68 5.38 -13.72
CA LEU A 493 -15.01 4.10 -13.99
C LEU A 493 -16.00 2.95 -13.98
N LEU A 494 -16.83 2.83 -12.94
CA LEU A 494 -17.88 1.81 -12.85
C LEU A 494 -18.86 1.89 -14.02
N GLN A 495 -19.34 3.07 -14.38
CA GLN A 495 -20.22 3.26 -15.54
C GLN A 495 -19.56 2.75 -16.83
N THR A 496 -18.29 3.13 -17.06
CA THR A 496 -17.56 2.70 -18.26
C THR A 496 -17.42 1.18 -18.31
N LEU A 497 -17.08 0.56 -17.18
CA LEU A 497 -16.95 -0.90 -17.07
C LEU A 497 -18.28 -1.62 -17.29
N PHE A 498 -19.34 -1.11 -16.69
CA PHE A 498 -20.67 -1.75 -16.76
C PHE A 498 -21.28 -1.61 -18.15
N GLU A 499 -21.10 -0.47 -18.82
CA GLU A 499 -21.48 -0.31 -20.22
C GLU A 499 -20.70 -1.23 -21.15
N SER A 500 -19.43 -1.54 -20.84
CA SER A 500 -18.61 -2.45 -21.65
C SER A 500 -18.94 -3.92 -21.44
N ALA A 501 -19.53 -4.29 -20.31
CA ALA A 501 -19.99 -5.66 -20.04
C ALA A 501 -21.21 -6.04 -20.88
N ASP A 502 -21.95 -5.05 -21.41
CA ASP A 502 -22.96 -5.28 -22.42
C ASP A 502 -22.28 -5.62 -23.76
N THR A 503 -22.40 -6.89 -24.17
CA THR A 503 -21.75 -7.44 -25.38
C THR A 503 -22.16 -6.77 -26.69
N ALA A 504 -23.23 -5.96 -26.69
CA ALA A 504 -23.64 -5.14 -27.83
C ALA A 504 -22.69 -3.92 -28.07
N ASN A 505 -21.97 -3.46 -27.06
CA ASN A 505 -21.08 -2.31 -27.10
C ASN A 505 -19.62 -2.75 -27.23
N LYS A 506 -19.03 -2.54 -28.42
CA LYS A 506 -17.60 -2.78 -28.65
C LYS A 506 -16.78 -1.59 -28.11
N ILE A 507 -16.56 -1.53 -26.79
CA ILE A 507 -15.77 -0.49 -26.15
C ILE A 507 -14.34 -1.02 -25.95
N ASP A 508 -13.34 -0.34 -26.50
CA ASP A 508 -11.94 -0.56 -26.12
C ASP A 508 -11.66 0.11 -24.75
N LEU A 509 -11.69 -0.70 -23.71
CA LEU A 509 -11.46 -0.25 -22.34
C LEU A 509 -10.05 0.29 -22.11
N SER A 510 -9.03 -0.26 -22.78
CA SER A 510 -7.66 0.21 -22.62
C SER A 510 -7.51 1.66 -23.04
N THR A 511 -8.00 1.99 -24.24
CA THR A 511 -7.99 3.35 -24.77
C THR A 511 -8.89 4.28 -23.96
N ARG A 512 -10.11 3.84 -23.63
CA ARG A 512 -11.10 4.68 -22.93
C ARG A 512 -10.70 5.04 -21.50
N LEU A 513 -10.05 4.10 -20.79
CA LEU A 513 -9.57 4.28 -19.42
C LEU A 513 -8.12 4.77 -19.36
N GLY A 514 -7.42 4.81 -20.49
CA GLY A 514 -6.03 5.21 -20.60
C GLY A 514 -5.07 4.27 -19.83
N ILE A 515 -5.43 3.00 -19.69
CA ILE A 515 -4.62 1.96 -19.01
C ILE A 515 -3.80 1.17 -20.04
N PRO A 516 -2.77 0.41 -19.60
CA PRO A 516 -2.06 -0.52 -20.48
C PRO A 516 -3.01 -1.48 -21.21
N PRO A 517 -2.61 -1.98 -22.40
CA PRO A 517 -3.45 -2.93 -23.15
C PRO A 517 -3.88 -4.10 -22.29
N ILE A 518 -5.19 -4.44 -22.30
CA ILE A 518 -5.74 -5.61 -21.58
C ILE A 518 -6.11 -6.75 -22.51
N TYR A 519 -6.07 -6.50 -23.82
CA TYR A 519 -6.43 -7.49 -24.86
C TYR A 519 -5.24 -8.23 -25.44
N THR A 520 -4.04 -7.63 -25.31
CA THR A 520 -2.81 -8.14 -25.92
C THR A 520 -1.63 -8.02 -24.95
N VAL A 521 -0.67 -8.95 -25.08
CA VAL A 521 0.64 -8.85 -24.43
C VAL A 521 1.69 -8.94 -25.53
N ASP A 522 2.51 -7.89 -25.66
CA ASP A 522 3.63 -7.86 -26.60
C ASP A 522 4.68 -8.89 -26.20
N TYR A 523 5.09 -9.73 -27.13
CA TYR A 523 6.13 -10.75 -26.95
C TYR A 523 7.44 -10.14 -26.40
N HIS A 524 7.82 -8.97 -26.90
CA HIS A 524 9.06 -8.31 -26.46
C HIS A 524 8.99 -7.84 -24.99
N SER A 525 7.79 -7.59 -24.47
CA SER A 525 7.61 -7.26 -23.04
C SER A 525 7.76 -8.47 -22.10
N LEU A 526 7.70 -9.67 -22.65
CA LEU A 526 7.89 -10.94 -21.94
C LEU A 526 9.31 -11.46 -22.04
N ALA A 527 10.03 -11.10 -23.10
CA ALA A 527 11.37 -11.59 -23.37
C ALA A 527 12.43 -10.71 -22.70
N ASP A 528 13.49 -11.35 -22.20
CA ASP A 528 14.68 -10.64 -21.75
C ASP A 528 15.53 -10.13 -22.92
N ASP A 529 16.65 -9.41 -22.62
CA ASP A 529 17.58 -8.87 -23.63
C ASP A 529 18.18 -9.94 -24.56
N SER A 530 18.15 -11.22 -24.13
CA SER A 530 18.58 -12.36 -24.94
C SER A 530 17.44 -13.00 -25.73
N GLY A 531 16.25 -12.42 -25.69
CA GLY A 531 15.05 -12.94 -26.34
C GLY A 531 14.45 -14.18 -25.66
N ARG A 532 14.78 -14.46 -24.39
CA ARG A 532 14.27 -15.60 -23.63
C ARG A 532 13.05 -15.18 -22.82
N VAL A 533 11.99 -15.97 -22.88
CA VAL A 533 10.84 -15.83 -21.97
C VAL A 533 11.05 -16.79 -20.79
N VAL A 534 10.91 -16.27 -19.57
CA VAL A 534 11.08 -17.05 -18.34
C VAL A 534 9.75 -17.20 -17.63
N GLU A 535 9.36 -18.46 -17.37
CA GLU A 535 8.17 -18.83 -16.61
C GLU A 535 8.57 -19.49 -15.29
N GLN A 536 7.87 -19.11 -14.21
CA GLN A 536 7.99 -19.78 -12.92
C GLN A 536 6.64 -20.40 -12.55
N VAL A 537 6.66 -21.70 -12.25
CA VAL A 537 5.46 -22.47 -11.91
C VAL A 537 5.60 -22.98 -10.48
N PHE A 538 4.60 -22.68 -9.66
CA PHE A 538 4.54 -23.03 -8.25
C PHE A 538 3.63 -24.24 -8.02
N PHE A 539 4.18 -25.26 -7.35
CA PHE A 539 3.48 -26.46 -6.88
C PHE A 539 3.74 -26.65 -5.39
N TYR A 540 2.83 -27.31 -4.71
CA TYR A 540 2.88 -27.55 -3.27
C TYR A 540 2.60 -29.01 -2.94
N GLY A 541 3.25 -29.56 -1.93
CA GLY A 541 3.09 -30.94 -1.49
C GLY A 541 1.95 -31.05 -0.48
N ASP A 542 0.84 -31.64 -0.92
CA ASP A 542 -0.35 -31.82 -0.12
C ASP A 542 -0.59 -33.28 0.28
N LYS A 543 -1.21 -33.49 1.45
CA LYS A 543 -1.55 -34.82 1.96
C LYS A 543 -2.55 -35.58 1.07
N ASP A 544 -3.44 -34.86 0.39
CA ASP A 544 -4.40 -35.40 -0.58
C ASP A 544 -3.81 -35.59 -1.98
N LYS A 545 -2.53 -35.23 -2.17
CA LYS A 545 -1.76 -35.33 -3.42
C LYS A 545 -2.25 -34.43 -4.56
N ASP A 546 -3.03 -33.39 -4.28
CA ASP A 546 -3.51 -32.49 -5.33
C ASP A 546 -2.34 -31.79 -6.04
N GLY A 547 -1.37 -31.29 -5.29
CA GLY A 547 -0.17 -30.67 -5.85
C GLY A 547 0.67 -31.64 -6.70
N GLN A 548 0.83 -32.91 -6.26
CA GLN A 548 1.54 -33.95 -7.04
C GLN A 548 0.78 -34.25 -8.34
N ASN A 549 -0.54 -34.42 -8.28
CA ASN A 549 -1.37 -34.64 -9.46
C ASN A 549 -1.30 -33.44 -10.41
N SER A 550 -1.41 -32.22 -9.89
CA SER A 550 -1.27 -30.98 -10.67
C SER A 550 0.10 -30.87 -11.35
N TYR A 551 1.19 -31.27 -10.68
CA TYR A 551 2.53 -31.31 -11.26
C TYR A 551 2.63 -32.36 -12.38
N GLU A 552 2.11 -33.57 -12.19
CA GLU A 552 2.13 -34.63 -13.21
C GLU A 552 1.31 -34.23 -14.44
N ASP A 553 0.15 -33.64 -14.25
CA ASP A 553 -0.72 -33.13 -15.32
C ASP A 553 0.01 -32.03 -16.12
N PHE A 554 0.62 -31.05 -15.44
CA PHE A 554 1.42 -30.01 -16.07
C PHE A 554 2.60 -30.60 -16.85
N MET A 555 3.35 -31.53 -16.26
CA MET A 555 4.47 -32.18 -16.94
C MET A 555 4.06 -32.99 -18.17
N SER A 556 2.80 -33.44 -18.24
CA SER A 556 2.27 -34.14 -19.39
C SER A 556 2.22 -33.28 -20.67
N LEU A 557 2.18 -31.95 -20.54
CA LEU A 557 2.25 -31.01 -21.67
C LEU A 557 3.57 -31.10 -22.45
N PHE A 558 4.65 -31.48 -21.78
CA PHE A 558 6.03 -31.45 -22.29
C PHE A 558 6.63 -32.84 -22.53
N ARG A 559 5.99 -33.89 -22.00
CA ARG A 559 6.39 -35.28 -22.19
C ARG A 559 5.68 -35.89 -23.39
N PRO A 560 6.37 -36.72 -24.19
CA PRO A 560 5.68 -37.45 -25.25
C PRO A 560 4.58 -38.34 -24.65
N ALA A 561 3.41 -38.37 -25.30
CA ALA A 561 2.32 -39.20 -24.86
C ALA A 561 2.80 -40.66 -24.68
N HIS A 562 2.66 -41.20 -23.47
CA HIS A 562 2.89 -42.60 -23.21
C HIS A 562 1.85 -43.42 -23.95
N VAL A 563 2.13 -43.82 -25.19
CA VAL A 563 1.37 -44.86 -25.87
C VAL A 563 1.59 -46.15 -25.08
N ARG A 564 0.59 -46.59 -24.30
CA ARG A 564 0.67 -47.87 -23.62
C ARG A 564 0.87 -48.94 -24.71
N PRO A 565 2.02 -49.71 -24.67
CA PRO A 565 2.23 -50.74 -25.69
C PRO A 565 1.06 -51.74 -25.63
N VAL A 566 0.42 -51.92 -26.75
CA VAL A 566 -0.55 -53.02 -26.90
C VAL A 566 0.23 -54.31 -26.69
N LYS A 567 -0.28 -55.18 -25.80
CA LYS A 567 0.36 -56.42 -25.42
C LYS A 567 0.71 -57.24 -26.69
N GLY A 568 2.02 -57.34 -27.04
CA GLY A 568 2.51 -58.07 -28.19
C GLY A 568 3.03 -57.24 -29.37
N GLN A 569 2.96 -55.90 -29.34
CA GLN A 569 3.60 -55.05 -30.34
C GLN A 569 4.86 -54.33 -29.72
N ARG A 570 5.95 -54.30 -30.53
CA ARG A 570 7.11 -53.49 -30.17
C ARG A 570 6.66 -52.02 -30.10
N PRO A 571 7.07 -51.27 -29.06
CA PRO A 571 6.76 -49.84 -28.98
C PRO A 571 7.26 -49.18 -30.26
N ALA A 572 6.40 -48.47 -30.97
CA ALA A 572 6.83 -47.63 -32.09
C ALA A 572 7.83 -46.61 -31.55
N ARG A 573 8.99 -46.52 -32.20
CA ARG A 573 9.95 -45.42 -31.91
C ARG A 573 9.20 -44.12 -32.13
N PRO A 574 9.22 -43.17 -31.18
CA PRO A 574 8.66 -41.85 -31.42
C PRO A 574 9.45 -41.23 -32.58
N GLU A 575 8.78 -41.01 -33.73
CA GLU A 575 9.40 -40.47 -34.96
C GLU A 575 9.73 -38.95 -34.85
N THR A 576 9.31 -38.29 -33.80
CA THR A 576 9.54 -36.85 -33.61
C THR A 576 10.49 -36.61 -32.45
N LYS A 577 11.56 -35.84 -32.71
CA LYS A 577 12.42 -35.29 -31.66
C LYS A 577 11.55 -34.49 -30.69
N PRO A 578 11.74 -34.63 -29.37
CA PRO A 578 10.94 -33.87 -28.41
C PRO A 578 11.12 -32.37 -28.67
N GLU A 579 10.01 -31.64 -28.67
CA GLU A 579 10.01 -30.18 -28.85
C GLU A 579 10.58 -29.46 -27.63
N TRP A 580 10.66 -30.15 -26.52
CA TRP A 580 11.08 -29.65 -25.22
C TRP A 580 12.20 -30.49 -24.64
N LYS A 581 13.19 -29.79 -24.07
CA LYS A 581 14.25 -30.42 -23.26
C LYS A 581 13.88 -30.31 -21.80
N ILE A 582 13.82 -31.43 -21.10
CA ILE A 582 13.49 -31.49 -19.66
C ILE A 582 14.75 -31.86 -18.90
N ILE A 583 15.11 -31.06 -17.89
CA ILE A 583 16.22 -31.33 -16.95
C ILE A 583 15.58 -31.42 -15.56
N ASP A 584 15.73 -32.56 -14.94
CA ASP A 584 15.09 -32.88 -13.67
C ASP A 584 16.09 -32.75 -12.52
N ASN A 585 15.84 -31.85 -11.58
CA ASN A 585 16.61 -31.64 -10.35
C ASN A 585 15.82 -32.19 -9.15
N PRO A 586 16.46 -32.43 -8.00
CA PRO A 586 15.75 -32.88 -6.79
C PRO A 586 14.62 -31.94 -6.34
N GLN A 587 14.80 -30.61 -6.51
CA GLN A 587 13.89 -29.58 -6.00
C GLN A 587 13.02 -28.94 -7.07
N TRP A 588 13.46 -28.89 -8.32
CA TRP A 588 12.68 -28.33 -9.44
C TRP A 588 13.00 -29.02 -10.76
N THR A 589 12.16 -28.80 -11.75
CA THR A 589 12.37 -29.23 -13.13
C THR A 589 12.51 -28.01 -14.02
N THR A 590 13.51 -28.02 -14.91
CA THR A 590 13.69 -27.01 -15.95
C THR A 590 13.24 -27.58 -17.29
N ILE A 591 12.37 -26.82 -18.00
CA ILE A 591 11.85 -27.19 -19.31
C ILE A 591 12.24 -26.08 -20.28
N THR A 592 12.87 -26.45 -21.40
CA THR A 592 13.36 -25.48 -22.40
C THR A 592 12.88 -25.85 -23.79
N SER A 593 12.35 -24.89 -24.55
CA SER A 593 11.96 -25.10 -25.93
C SER A 593 13.19 -25.41 -26.80
N LEU A 594 13.11 -26.44 -27.68
CA LEU A 594 14.17 -26.82 -28.60
C LEU A 594 13.99 -26.22 -30.00
N ARG A 595 12.83 -25.64 -30.28
CA ARG A 595 12.49 -25.00 -31.57
C ARG A 595 11.79 -23.67 -31.31
N GLY A 596 11.81 -22.78 -32.29
CA GLY A 596 11.20 -21.45 -32.19
C GLY A 596 11.96 -20.52 -31.26
N LYS A 597 11.26 -19.66 -30.58
CA LYS A 597 11.83 -18.73 -29.56
C LYS A 597 12.15 -19.46 -28.26
N PRO A 598 13.18 -19.04 -27.52
CA PRO A 598 13.56 -19.70 -26.29
C PRO A 598 12.59 -19.38 -25.16
N VAL A 599 11.86 -20.40 -24.71
CA VAL A 599 11.00 -20.37 -23.52
C VAL A 599 11.64 -21.28 -22.47
N LEU A 600 11.87 -20.73 -21.29
CA LEU A 600 12.46 -21.42 -20.15
C LEU A 600 11.43 -21.47 -19.02
N ILE A 601 11.05 -22.67 -18.62
CA ILE A 601 10.06 -22.91 -17.58
C ILE A 601 10.75 -23.55 -16.39
N TYR A 602 10.58 -22.97 -15.22
CA TYR A 602 11.10 -23.44 -13.95
C TYR A 602 9.94 -23.82 -13.02
N ALA A 603 9.79 -25.11 -12.77
CA ALA A 603 8.71 -25.67 -11.98
C ALA A 603 9.27 -26.33 -10.72
N ASN A 604 9.00 -25.80 -9.52
CA ASN A 604 9.37 -26.48 -8.30
C ASN A 604 8.58 -27.80 -8.16
N LYS A 605 9.18 -28.79 -7.49
CA LYS A 605 8.49 -30.05 -7.21
C LYS A 605 7.61 -29.93 -5.98
N PRO A 606 6.42 -30.53 -5.98
CA PRO A 606 5.58 -30.64 -4.79
C PRO A 606 6.21 -31.65 -3.81
N LEU A 607 6.82 -31.16 -2.75
CA LEU A 607 7.58 -31.95 -1.78
C LEU A 607 6.85 -31.95 -0.44
N LEU A 608 6.27 -33.08 -0.06
CA LEU A 608 5.65 -33.25 1.25
C LEU A 608 6.64 -33.81 2.25
N GLY A 609 6.74 -33.20 3.45
CA GLY A 609 7.63 -33.66 4.50
C GLY A 609 7.73 -32.74 5.70
N GLU A 610 8.51 -33.15 6.71
CA GLU A 610 8.82 -32.31 7.86
C GLU A 610 9.72 -31.12 7.46
N ASN A 611 9.59 -30.01 8.15
CA ASN A 611 10.34 -28.76 7.94
C ASN A 611 10.13 -28.08 6.57
N ASP A 612 8.95 -28.18 6.02
CA ASP A 612 8.48 -27.47 4.82
C ASP A 612 9.47 -27.54 3.63
N PRO A 613 9.59 -28.73 3.01
CA PRO A 613 10.52 -28.90 1.89
C PRO A 613 10.12 -28.15 0.62
N ASP A 614 8.83 -27.79 0.46
CA ASP A 614 8.34 -26.99 -0.65
C ASP A 614 8.91 -25.57 -0.60
N THR A 615 8.78 -24.90 0.54
CA THR A 615 9.34 -23.55 0.73
C THR A 615 10.85 -23.56 0.46
N LYS A 616 11.58 -24.56 0.96
CA LYS A 616 13.01 -24.70 0.68
C LYS A 616 13.33 -24.91 -0.80
N ALA A 617 12.50 -25.66 -1.52
CA ALA A 617 12.67 -25.85 -2.96
C ALA A 617 12.40 -24.54 -3.73
N GLN A 618 11.39 -23.79 -3.32
CA GLN A 618 11.05 -22.49 -3.88
C GLN A 618 12.14 -21.45 -3.62
N GLU A 619 12.66 -21.37 -2.39
CA GLU A 619 13.80 -20.51 -2.03
C GLU A 619 15.07 -20.87 -2.81
N ALA A 620 15.39 -22.16 -2.93
CA ALA A 620 16.53 -22.62 -3.72
C ALA A 620 16.37 -22.26 -5.20
N LEU A 621 15.17 -22.36 -5.75
CA LEU A 621 14.87 -21.93 -7.12
C LEU A 621 14.99 -20.40 -7.25
N ALA A 622 14.50 -19.64 -6.29
CA ALA A 622 14.61 -18.18 -6.27
C ALA A 622 16.07 -17.73 -6.31
N HIS A 623 16.93 -18.30 -5.47
CA HIS A 623 18.37 -18.05 -5.48
C HIS A 623 19.03 -18.46 -6.80
N TYR A 624 18.59 -19.58 -7.40
CA TYR A 624 19.10 -20.00 -8.72
C TYR A 624 18.76 -18.97 -9.80
N LEU A 625 17.51 -18.51 -9.84
CA LEU A 625 17.05 -17.51 -10.81
C LEU A 625 17.82 -16.19 -10.66
N GLU A 626 17.97 -15.71 -9.43
CA GLU A 626 18.74 -14.50 -9.11
C GLU A 626 20.22 -14.64 -9.55
N ALA A 627 20.89 -15.74 -9.18
CA ALA A 627 22.29 -15.99 -9.51
C ALA A 627 22.56 -16.07 -11.02
N HIS A 628 21.54 -16.41 -11.83
CA HIS A 628 21.63 -16.51 -13.29
C HIS A 628 21.01 -15.31 -14.01
N HIS A 629 20.59 -14.28 -13.28
CA HIS A 629 19.92 -13.08 -13.81
C HIS A 629 18.70 -13.43 -14.67
N LEU A 630 17.89 -14.38 -14.19
CA LEU A 630 16.65 -14.81 -14.84
C LEU A 630 15.46 -14.22 -14.08
N GLN A 631 14.74 -13.33 -14.72
CA GLN A 631 13.52 -12.74 -14.15
C GLN A 631 12.29 -13.35 -14.80
N PRO A 632 11.45 -14.08 -14.05
CA PRO A 632 10.18 -14.57 -14.58
C PRO A 632 9.25 -13.42 -14.94
N THR A 633 8.75 -13.44 -16.17
CA THR A 633 7.70 -12.53 -16.64
C THR A 633 6.33 -13.20 -16.67
N ILE A 634 6.30 -14.52 -16.46
CA ILE A 634 5.08 -15.33 -16.35
C ILE A 634 5.16 -16.12 -15.06
N VAL A 635 4.12 -16.01 -14.24
CA VAL A 635 3.98 -16.75 -12.98
C VAL A 635 2.72 -17.60 -13.03
N ILE A 636 2.85 -18.86 -12.65
CA ILE A 636 1.76 -19.85 -12.70
C ILE A 636 1.65 -20.52 -11.33
N HIS A 637 0.46 -20.45 -10.74
CA HIS A 637 0.12 -21.19 -9.53
C HIS A 637 -0.69 -22.44 -9.88
N ARG A 638 -0.34 -23.59 -9.33
CA ARG A 638 -1.02 -24.85 -9.49
C ARG A 638 -1.17 -25.57 -8.15
N GLY A 639 -2.36 -26.06 -7.86
CA GLY A 639 -2.70 -26.73 -6.60
C GLY A 639 -3.83 -26.01 -5.86
N HIS A 640 -3.92 -26.21 -4.57
CA HIS A 640 -4.99 -25.65 -3.74
C HIS A 640 -4.92 -24.13 -3.58
N SER A 641 -6.08 -23.49 -3.44
CA SER A 641 -6.22 -22.04 -3.29
C SER A 641 -5.55 -21.46 -2.04
N TYR A 642 -5.47 -22.24 -0.96
CA TYR A 642 -4.82 -21.78 0.28
C TYR A 642 -3.30 -21.58 0.16
N HIS A 643 -2.69 -22.06 -0.92
CA HIS A 643 -1.29 -21.78 -1.25
C HIS A 643 -1.09 -20.55 -2.14
N VAL A 644 -2.16 -19.94 -2.66
CA VAL A 644 -2.05 -18.77 -3.56
C VAL A 644 -1.33 -17.62 -2.88
N SER A 645 -1.63 -17.34 -1.61
CA SER A 645 -0.94 -16.29 -0.84
C SER A 645 0.56 -16.53 -0.78
N SER A 646 1.02 -17.77 -0.53
CA SER A 646 2.44 -18.13 -0.53
C SER A 646 3.08 -17.94 -1.90
N THR A 647 2.36 -18.28 -3.00
CA THR A 647 2.84 -18.00 -4.37
C THR A 647 3.01 -16.50 -4.59
N ILE A 648 2.07 -15.66 -4.14
CA ILE A 648 2.13 -14.20 -4.29
C ILE A 648 3.29 -13.61 -3.48
N GLU A 649 3.53 -14.10 -2.27
CA GLU A 649 4.69 -13.70 -1.45
C GLU A 649 6.01 -14.03 -2.14
N GLN A 650 6.14 -15.24 -2.71
CA GLN A 650 7.32 -15.63 -3.48
C GLN A 650 7.46 -14.80 -4.78
N MET A 651 6.35 -14.53 -5.46
CA MET A 651 6.32 -13.67 -6.65
C MET A 651 6.87 -12.27 -6.37
N ALA A 652 6.60 -11.71 -5.19
CA ALA A 652 7.13 -10.40 -4.80
C ALA A 652 8.67 -10.37 -4.78
N GLN A 653 9.32 -11.49 -4.54
CA GLN A 653 10.77 -11.61 -4.49
C GLN A 653 11.37 -11.96 -5.87
N THR A 654 10.74 -12.89 -6.61
CA THR A 654 11.31 -13.46 -7.83
C THR A 654 10.82 -12.82 -9.12
N ALA A 655 9.60 -12.32 -9.13
CA ALA A 655 8.89 -11.82 -10.32
C ALA A 655 8.04 -10.57 -10.06
N PRO A 656 8.60 -9.50 -9.46
CA PRO A 656 7.82 -8.29 -9.11
C PRO A 656 7.26 -7.56 -10.35
N ASN A 657 7.79 -7.87 -11.53
CA ASN A 657 7.37 -7.30 -12.81
C ASN A 657 6.69 -8.35 -13.72
N ALA A 658 6.04 -9.37 -13.13
CA ALA A 658 5.32 -10.37 -13.91
C ALA A 658 4.26 -9.70 -14.81
N ARG A 659 4.25 -10.10 -16.09
CA ARG A 659 3.29 -9.59 -17.07
C ARG A 659 2.07 -10.50 -17.21
N ILE A 660 2.23 -11.78 -16.94
CA ILE A 660 1.13 -12.76 -16.96
C ILE A 660 1.16 -13.53 -15.64
N VAL A 661 0.01 -13.61 -15.00
CA VAL A 661 -0.17 -14.40 -13.78
C VAL A 661 -1.37 -15.33 -13.98
N VAL A 662 -1.13 -16.64 -13.87
CA VAL A 662 -2.16 -17.66 -13.98
C VAL A 662 -2.39 -18.29 -12.60
N LEU A 663 -3.56 -18.03 -12.02
CA LEU A 663 -3.98 -18.60 -10.74
C LEU A 663 -4.91 -19.78 -11.00
N GLY A 664 -4.34 -20.94 -11.32
CA GLY A 664 -5.06 -22.14 -11.73
C GLY A 664 -5.71 -22.94 -10.60
N SER A 665 -5.99 -22.33 -9.46
CA SER A 665 -6.63 -22.94 -8.28
C SER A 665 -8.11 -22.59 -8.17
N CYS A 666 -8.84 -23.27 -7.30
CA CYS A 666 -10.22 -22.91 -6.98
C CYS A 666 -10.29 -21.51 -6.39
N GLY A 667 -11.14 -20.63 -6.95
CA GLY A 667 -11.28 -19.26 -6.44
C GLY A 667 -10.02 -18.38 -6.55
N GLY A 668 -9.09 -18.69 -7.45
CA GLY A 668 -7.91 -17.85 -7.70
C GLY A 668 -8.25 -16.40 -8.01
N TYR A 669 -9.46 -16.15 -8.50
CA TYR A 669 -10.02 -14.82 -8.77
C TYR A 669 -10.05 -13.91 -7.54
N ASN A 670 -10.16 -14.44 -6.34
CA ASN A 670 -10.28 -13.66 -5.11
C ASN A 670 -8.94 -13.00 -4.67
N ASN A 671 -7.85 -13.27 -5.40
CA ASN A 671 -6.51 -12.77 -5.07
C ASN A 671 -5.99 -11.65 -6.00
N LEU A 672 -6.85 -11.09 -6.84
CA LEU A 672 -6.49 -10.09 -7.86
C LEU A 672 -5.79 -8.86 -7.28
N SER A 673 -6.34 -8.29 -6.21
CA SER A 673 -5.78 -7.09 -5.56
C SER A 673 -4.38 -7.33 -5.01
N GLN A 674 -4.11 -8.54 -4.53
CA GLN A 674 -2.80 -8.91 -4.00
C GLN A 674 -1.76 -9.00 -5.13
N VAL A 675 -2.11 -9.63 -6.25
CA VAL A 675 -1.25 -9.70 -7.44
C VAL A 675 -0.95 -8.30 -7.98
N LEU A 676 -1.97 -7.45 -8.13
CA LEU A 676 -1.82 -6.10 -8.68
C LEU A 676 -1.08 -5.12 -7.74
N ARG A 677 -0.94 -5.45 -6.45
CA ARG A 677 -0.04 -4.70 -5.55
C ARG A 677 1.43 -4.95 -5.85
N ILE A 678 1.77 -6.10 -6.41
CA ILE A 678 3.16 -6.50 -6.72
C ILE A 678 3.47 -6.20 -8.19
N SER A 679 2.58 -6.60 -9.09
CA SER A 679 2.73 -6.47 -10.55
C SER A 679 1.53 -5.71 -11.11
N GLU A 680 1.60 -4.38 -11.11
CA GLU A 680 0.48 -3.48 -11.42
C GLU A 680 -0.13 -3.71 -12.81
N ASP A 681 0.70 -4.06 -13.80
CA ASP A 681 0.29 -4.28 -15.17
C ASP A 681 -0.02 -5.75 -15.52
N ALA A 682 0.02 -6.65 -14.54
CA ALA A 682 -0.18 -8.08 -14.79
C ALA A 682 -1.51 -8.38 -15.49
N HIS A 683 -1.46 -9.26 -16.48
CA HIS A 683 -2.62 -9.89 -17.08
C HIS A 683 -2.94 -11.15 -16.26
N ILE A 684 -4.06 -11.14 -15.56
CA ILE A 684 -4.40 -12.22 -14.63
C ILE A 684 -5.44 -13.12 -15.25
N ILE A 685 -5.16 -14.43 -15.29
CA ILE A 685 -6.10 -15.49 -15.63
C ILE A 685 -6.38 -16.28 -14.35
N SER A 686 -7.63 -16.45 -13.99
CA SER A 686 -8.00 -17.15 -12.77
C SER A 686 -9.40 -17.76 -12.88
N SER A 687 -9.69 -18.80 -12.08
CA SER A 687 -11.04 -19.32 -11.95
C SER A 687 -11.83 -18.62 -10.85
N LYS A 688 -13.12 -18.44 -11.02
CA LYS A 688 -14.05 -17.95 -9.99
C LYS A 688 -14.31 -19.00 -8.91
N GLN A 689 -14.58 -20.23 -9.31
CA GLN A 689 -15.00 -21.31 -8.40
C GLN A 689 -14.02 -22.48 -8.40
N VAL A 690 -13.88 -23.18 -9.53
CA VAL A 690 -13.13 -24.44 -9.59
C VAL A 690 -11.95 -24.38 -10.55
N GLY A 691 -10.74 -24.49 -10.00
CA GLY A 691 -9.53 -24.72 -10.77
C GLY A 691 -9.46 -26.18 -11.24
N THR A 692 -9.27 -26.43 -12.54
CA THR A 692 -9.22 -27.78 -13.09
C THR A 692 -8.17 -27.92 -14.18
N LYS A 693 -7.51 -29.09 -14.21
CA LYS A 693 -6.56 -29.45 -15.27
C LYS A 693 -7.18 -29.40 -16.67
N THR A 694 -8.46 -29.77 -16.78
CA THR A 694 -9.20 -29.78 -18.05
C THR A 694 -9.15 -28.42 -18.75
N VAL A 695 -9.04 -27.33 -18.01
CA VAL A 695 -8.96 -25.95 -18.51
C VAL A 695 -7.57 -25.37 -18.38
N ASN A 696 -6.88 -25.61 -17.25
CA ASN A 696 -5.53 -25.08 -17.02
C ASN A 696 -4.53 -25.50 -18.10
N GLU A 697 -4.45 -26.82 -18.39
CA GLU A 697 -3.48 -27.32 -19.36
C GLU A 697 -3.72 -26.77 -20.77
N PRO A 698 -4.93 -26.73 -21.34
CA PRO A 698 -5.20 -26.06 -22.62
C PRO A 698 -4.81 -24.57 -22.64
N ILE A 699 -5.02 -23.81 -21.56
CA ILE A 699 -4.63 -22.41 -21.46
C ILE A 699 -3.10 -22.30 -21.52
N LEU A 700 -2.38 -23.07 -20.69
CA LEU A 700 -0.93 -23.04 -20.63
C LEU A 700 -0.29 -23.52 -21.94
N GLU A 701 -0.87 -24.55 -22.57
CA GLU A 701 -0.46 -25.00 -23.89
C GLU A 701 -0.60 -23.89 -24.95
N ALA A 702 -1.72 -23.18 -24.97
CA ALA A 702 -1.95 -22.09 -25.91
C ALA A 702 -0.99 -20.94 -25.72
N ILE A 703 -0.71 -20.54 -24.46
CA ILE A 703 0.28 -19.52 -24.12
C ILE A 703 1.65 -19.96 -24.62
N ASN A 704 2.12 -21.13 -24.22
CA ASN A 704 3.45 -21.65 -24.58
C ASN A 704 3.65 -21.77 -26.10
N ASN A 705 2.64 -22.26 -26.83
CA ASN A 705 2.70 -22.36 -28.28
C ASN A 705 2.82 -20.98 -28.94
N THR A 706 2.15 -19.95 -28.40
CA THR A 706 2.25 -18.57 -28.90
C THR A 706 3.64 -18.00 -28.64
N LEU A 707 4.20 -18.23 -27.46
CA LEU A 707 5.55 -17.77 -27.06
C LEU A 707 6.63 -18.43 -27.90
N VAL A 708 6.58 -19.73 -28.08
CA VAL A 708 7.54 -20.49 -28.93
C VAL A 708 7.50 -19.99 -30.38
N ALA A 709 6.32 -19.60 -30.86
CA ALA A 709 6.17 -19.00 -32.18
C ALA A 709 6.68 -17.53 -32.25
N GLY A 710 7.02 -16.91 -31.12
CA GLY A 710 7.47 -15.52 -31.03
C GLY A 710 6.40 -14.51 -31.41
N ARG A 711 5.15 -14.80 -31.12
CA ARG A 711 3.99 -13.96 -31.41
C ARG A 711 3.47 -13.29 -30.16
N ASP A 712 2.86 -12.15 -30.33
CA ASP A 712 2.10 -11.48 -29.27
C ASP A 712 0.94 -12.37 -28.83
N ILE A 713 0.61 -12.30 -27.56
CA ILE A 713 -0.58 -13.00 -27.03
C ILE A 713 -1.78 -12.10 -27.26
N GLU A 714 -2.71 -12.56 -28.05
CA GLU A 714 -4.01 -11.93 -28.31
C GLU A 714 -5.10 -12.70 -27.57
N TRP A 715 -5.57 -12.16 -26.45
CA TRP A 715 -6.48 -12.88 -25.56
C TRP A 715 -7.83 -13.23 -26.20
N LEU A 716 -8.41 -12.34 -26.98
CA LEU A 716 -9.72 -12.59 -27.62
C LEU A 716 -9.69 -13.77 -28.61
N PRO A 717 -8.78 -13.85 -29.59
CA PRO A 717 -8.66 -15.00 -30.47
C PRO A 717 -8.33 -16.28 -29.70
N MET A 718 -7.36 -16.22 -28.78
CA MET A 718 -6.95 -17.38 -27.97
C MET A 718 -8.13 -17.95 -27.17
N TRP A 719 -8.91 -17.06 -26.52
CA TRP A 719 -10.05 -17.50 -25.71
C TRP A 719 -11.15 -18.14 -26.56
N ARG A 720 -11.40 -17.64 -27.77
CA ARG A 720 -12.34 -18.26 -28.73
C ARG A 720 -11.87 -19.62 -29.20
N GLU A 721 -10.58 -19.81 -29.45
CA GLU A 721 -10.02 -21.12 -29.80
C GLU A 721 -10.13 -22.11 -28.66
N LEU A 722 -9.91 -21.66 -27.43
CA LEU A 722 -10.07 -22.50 -26.23
C LEU A 722 -11.54 -22.87 -26.03
N GLU A 723 -12.47 -21.92 -26.11
CA GLU A 723 -13.91 -22.15 -26.01
C GLU A 723 -14.39 -23.17 -27.04
N ALA A 724 -13.92 -23.08 -28.28
CA ALA A 724 -14.27 -24.03 -29.36
C ALA A 724 -13.86 -25.48 -29.04
N ARG A 725 -12.83 -25.70 -28.19
CA ARG A 725 -12.43 -27.06 -27.76
C ARG A 725 -13.48 -27.71 -26.87
N PHE A 726 -14.30 -26.93 -26.16
CA PHE A 726 -15.30 -27.40 -25.21
C PHE A 726 -16.72 -27.45 -25.78
N GLN A 727 -16.99 -26.98 -27.00
CA GLN A 727 -18.33 -26.91 -27.61
C GLN A 727 -19.12 -28.22 -27.59
N ASN A 728 -18.43 -29.36 -27.60
CA ASN A 728 -19.09 -30.71 -27.58
C ASN A 728 -18.97 -31.40 -26.20
N ASP A 729 -18.48 -30.72 -25.19
CA ASP A 729 -18.32 -31.18 -23.81
C ASP A 729 -18.99 -30.21 -22.83
N PRO A 730 -20.28 -30.36 -22.53
CA PRO A 730 -20.99 -29.46 -21.63
C PRO A 730 -20.36 -29.31 -20.24
N ALA A 731 -19.79 -30.40 -19.70
CA ALA A 731 -19.13 -30.37 -18.40
C ALA A 731 -17.78 -29.63 -18.45
N GLY A 732 -17.07 -29.76 -19.58
CA GLY A 732 -15.88 -28.99 -19.85
C GLY A 732 -16.17 -27.51 -20.08
N GLN A 733 -17.26 -27.22 -20.81
CA GLN A 733 -17.72 -25.84 -21.04
C GLN A 733 -18.08 -25.13 -19.73
N GLU A 734 -18.87 -25.76 -18.86
CA GLU A 734 -19.20 -25.21 -17.54
C GLU A 734 -17.95 -24.85 -16.73
N LYS A 735 -16.91 -25.70 -16.78
CA LYS A 735 -15.62 -25.43 -16.12
C LYS A 735 -14.84 -24.33 -16.81
N PHE A 736 -14.88 -24.22 -18.13
CA PHE A 736 -14.19 -23.19 -18.88
C PHE A 736 -14.83 -21.81 -18.66
N ASP A 737 -16.15 -21.75 -18.57
CA ASP A 737 -16.91 -20.51 -18.30
C ASP A 737 -16.59 -19.91 -16.92
N ASP A 738 -16.06 -20.73 -16.01
CA ASP A 738 -15.60 -20.30 -14.69
C ASP A 738 -14.26 -19.53 -14.73
N TYR A 739 -13.49 -19.64 -15.83
CA TYR A 739 -12.22 -18.95 -15.99
C TYR A 739 -12.39 -17.58 -16.64
N ILE A 740 -11.76 -16.58 -16.01
CA ILE A 740 -11.86 -15.19 -16.42
C ILE A 740 -10.58 -14.76 -17.13
N PRO A 741 -10.66 -14.38 -18.41
CA PRO A 741 -9.54 -13.80 -19.14
C PRO A 741 -9.28 -12.35 -18.69
N PRO A 742 -8.07 -11.81 -18.92
CA PRO A 742 -7.68 -10.48 -18.45
C PRO A 742 -8.64 -9.36 -18.87
N TYR A 743 -9.20 -9.42 -20.07
CA TYR A 743 -10.10 -8.38 -20.61
C TYR A 743 -11.54 -8.44 -20.07
N LYS A 744 -11.93 -9.53 -19.38
CA LYS A 744 -13.23 -9.66 -18.69
C LYS A 744 -13.11 -9.43 -17.17
N ASN A 745 -11.91 -9.21 -16.67
CA ASN A 745 -11.66 -9.06 -15.24
C ASN A 745 -11.92 -7.61 -14.81
N LEU A 746 -13.20 -7.29 -14.56
CA LEU A 746 -13.64 -5.92 -14.28
C LEU A 746 -13.00 -5.34 -13.02
N GLY A 747 -12.77 -6.14 -11.98
CA GLY A 747 -12.10 -5.69 -10.77
C GLY A 747 -10.64 -5.32 -11.01
N ALA A 748 -9.88 -6.16 -11.71
CA ALA A 748 -8.51 -5.86 -12.06
C ALA A 748 -8.40 -4.61 -12.96
N ILE A 749 -9.31 -4.46 -13.91
CA ILE A 749 -9.37 -3.30 -14.79
C ILE A 749 -9.71 -2.03 -14.00
N PHE A 750 -10.65 -2.12 -13.05
CA PHE A 750 -11.00 -1.02 -12.16
C PHE A 750 -9.79 -0.56 -11.33
N ILE A 751 -9.07 -1.49 -10.68
CA ILE A 751 -7.88 -1.17 -9.87
C ILE A 751 -6.85 -0.39 -10.70
N LYS A 752 -6.52 -0.90 -11.91
CA LYS A 752 -5.56 -0.24 -12.80
C LYS A 752 -6.00 1.17 -13.19
N ALA A 753 -7.27 1.31 -13.57
CA ALA A 753 -7.83 2.60 -13.99
C ALA A 753 -7.95 3.60 -12.84
N TYR A 754 -8.31 3.13 -11.65
CA TYR A 754 -8.45 3.95 -10.45
C TYR A 754 -7.09 4.50 -10.00
N ARG A 755 -6.06 3.66 -9.88
CA ARG A 755 -4.70 4.09 -9.55
C ARG A 755 -4.19 5.16 -10.50
N LYS A 756 -4.32 4.92 -11.80
CA LYS A 756 -3.91 5.88 -12.81
C LYS A 756 -4.66 7.22 -12.73
N ALA A 757 -5.96 7.19 -12.46
CA ALA A 757 -6.74 8.41 -12.29
C ALA A 757 -6.29 9.21 -11.05
N MET A 758 -5.92 8.52 -9.97
CA MET A 758 -5.43 9.15 -8.73
C MET A 758 -4.00 9.69 -8.82
N GLU A 759 -3.15 9.14 -9.70
CA GLU A 759 -1.80 9.67 -9.96
C GLU A 759 -1.80 10.94 -10.81
N THR A 760 -2.84 11.14 -11.63
CA THR A 760 -2.94 12.29 -12.54
C THR A 760 -3.64 13.51 -11.92
N GLU A 761 -4.27 13.39 -10.76
CA GLU A 761 -4.87 14.47 -9.97
C GLU A 761 -3.94 15.02 -8.88
#